data_0de56934985fd091300c5f98feb1e18f
#
_entry.id   0de56934985fd091300c5f98feb1e18f
#
_cell.length_a   1.000
_cell.length_b   1.000
_cell.length_c   1.000
_cell.angle_alpha   90.00
_cell.angle_beta   90.00
_cell.angle_gamma   90.00
#
_symmetry.space_group_name_H-M   'P 1'
#
loop_
_entity.id
_entity.type
_entity.pdbx_description
1 polymer ?
#
loop_
_entity_poly.entity_id
_entity_poly.type
_entity_poly.pdbx_seq_one_letter_code
_entity_poly.pdbx_strand_id
1 'polypeptide(L)'
;MTDMNRRSVLKVALGGAGLAALPAVAMGASPAAAAPNSGPDLVGVGDTSITLEFDDQLRSRVALKGVDLTRFDAGEALLVGDKAIEAFAYRGHRTRSTRHPRHGAGVRVTIEGTSKEGLHKAVELTSFERLAGMIVMKVTYTNRSATALKVTGWRNGAHELLETPGGFYTFSGTTYTDRRDWVMPVKDGYVQENSLGMDSSDYGGGTPLATVWRRGAGLSVGHVEPVATILRMPVRKTAAGASIAIQDDTARTLKPGRRLSTGTTFLTALPGDHFVPLQRYRDYMSDIGQRAPEVPASAFEPIWCAWGYERDFTIEQVTGTLPKAHEVGLRWVALDDGWQTNEGDWDINTAKFPRGEADMRAFTKQIRDAGLRPRLWWAPLAADPDSNLFRDRPDMLLLDRDGNKQDVTWWDAYTLCPAYQPTVDYFVEQAKRFIGDWGYEGLKIDGQHLNSVAPCYNPKHRHARPEESTESVARFWKAIHEAAHAANPDALVELCPCGTAFAFHNLPYVDQYPSSDPESSYQVRSKGKSMKALMGAGSSYAGDHVELSDGGNDFASSYGVGAVLSTKFTLPGTGAPDKATDLTPEKEVLWRKWVSLYEKNMLPTGEYRGELYDIGFDKPEAHVVAKKRTLHYAFYADQWDGTVELRGLGRTRYRLTDPFTGKSLGTATAQHNTVQLSFERFQLIVAEPIG
;
A
#
# COMPACT_ATOMS: atom_id res chain seq x y z
N MET A 1 44.89 -16.21 -27.16
CA MET A 1 45.16 -14.79 -27.50
C MET A 1 44.01 -14.31 -28.35
N THR A 2 43.00 -13.75 -27.76
CA THR A 2 41.88 -13.16 -28.45
C THR A 2 41.50 -11.90 -27.70
N ASP A 3 41.52 -10.80 -28.39
CA ASP A 3 41.30 -9.44 -27.94
C ASP A 3 39.93 -9.28 -27.22
N MET A 4 39.97 -8.87 -25.97
CA MET A 4 38.76 -8.37 -25.29
C MET A 4 38.64 -6.86 -25.55
N ASN A 5 37.79 -6.53 -26.50
CA ASN A 5 37.36 -5.15 -26.79
C ASN A 5 36.65 -4.60 -25.52
N ARG A 6 37.30 -3.67 -24.85
CA ARG A 6 36.69 -2.89 -23.76
C ARG A 6 35.68 -1.91 -24.36
N ARG A 7 34.39 -2.20 -24.25
CA ARG A 7 33.31 -1.25 -24.53
C ARG A 7 33.22 -0.24 -23.41
N SER A 8 33.38 1.01 -23.69
CA SER A 8 33.24 2.10 -22.73
C SER A 8 31.76 2.30 -22.40
N VAL A 9 31.42 2.14 -21.11
CA VAL A 9 30.08 2.44 -20.59
C VAL A 9 30.12 3.86 -20.03
N LEU A 10 29.35 4.77 -20.56
CA LEU A 10 29.16 6.09 -19.97
C LEU A 10 28.26 5.97 -18.74
N LYS A 11 28.83 5.90 -17.55
CA LYS A 11 28.11 5.89 -16.27
C LYS A 11 27.98 7.32 -15.79
N VAL A 12 26.76 7.83 -15.73
CA VAL A 12 26.46 9.08 -15.02
C VAL A 12 26.09 8.71 -13.58
N ALA A 13 27.08 8.71 -12.68
CA ALA A 13 26.86 8.46 -11.26
C ALA A 13 26.74 9.79 -10.50
N LEU A 14 25.78 9.91 -9.61
CA LEU A 14 25.70 10.96 -8.61
C LEU A 14 26.74 10.67 -7.51
N GLY A 15 27.95 11.18 -7.72
CA GLY A 15 29.00 11.11 -6.69
C GLY A 15 28.81 12.22 -5.66
N GLY A 16 28.61 11.85 -4.39
CA GLY A 16 28.69 12.78 -3.28
C GLY A 16 30.14 13.28 -3.12
N ALA A 17 30.41 14.53 -3.49
CA ALA A 17 31.72 15.14 -3.33
C ALA A 17 31.78 15.94 -2.03
N GLY A 18 32.69 15.52 -1.15
CA GLY A 18 33.16 16.35 -0.05
C GLY A 18 33.93 17.56 -0.58
N LEU A 19 33.69 18.70 0.02
CA LEU A 19 34.30 20.00 -0.29
C LEU A 19 35.85 19.95 -0.09
N ALA A 20 36.56 20.18 -1.18
CA ALA A 20 37.94 20.73 -1.14
C ALA A 20 38.05 21.80 -2.22
N ALA A 21 38.30 23.02 -1.79
CA ALA A 21 38.53 24.17 -2.66
C ALA A 21 39.95 24.16 -3.26
N LEU A 22 40.08 24.40 -4.55
CA LEU A 22 41.29 24.91 -5.20
C LEU A 22 40.95 25.76 -6.44
N PRO A 23 41.85 26.63 -6.90
CA PRO A 23 41.50 27.91 -7.47
C PRO A 23 41.32 27.91 -9.02
N ALA A 24 40.67 29.00 -9.48
CA ALA A 24 40.40 29.31 -10.88
C ALA A 24 41.65 29.53 -11.70
N VAL A 25 41.71 28.92 -12.89
CA VAL A 25 42.48 29.42 -14.02
C VAL A 25 41.56 29.41 -15.24
N ALA A 26 41.34 30.59 -15.79
CA ALA A 26 40.62 30.81 -17.03
C ALA A 26 41.55 30.57 -18.22
N MET A 27 41.13 29.81 -19.22
CA MET A 27 41.53 30.00 -20.60
C MET A 27 40.48 29.43 -21.58
N GLY A 28 40.07 30.29 -22.50
CA GLY A 28 39.08 29.97 -23.51
C GLY A 28 39.61 29.03 -24.61
N ALA A 29 38.68 28.20 -25.10
CA ALA A 29 38.84 27.51 -26.40
C ALA A 29 37.45 27.40 -27.05
N SER A 30 37.41 27.80 -28.33
CA SER A 30 36.28 27.70 -29.26
C SER A 30 35.79 26.27 -29.43
N PRO A 31 34.50 26.05 -29.74
CA PRO A 31 34.00 24.70 -29.92
C PRO A 31 34.47 24.12 -31.24
N ALA A 32 35.32 23.10 -31.17
CA ALA A 32 35.61 22.23 -32.31
C ALA A 32 34.42 21.33 -32.56
N ALA A 33 34.02 21.23 -33.82
CA ALA A 33 32.99 20.30 -34.29
C ALA A 33 33.40 18.86 -33.97
N ALA A 34 32.56 18.16 -33.18
CA ALA A 34 32.78 16.76 -32.84
C ALA A 34 32.59 15.88 -34.11
N ALA A 35 33.59 15.09 -34.42
CA ALA A 35 33.49 14.04 -35.41
C ALA A 35 32.49 12.95 -35.01
N PRO A 36 31.84 12.24 -35.95
CA PRO A 36 30.88 11.21 -35.62
C PRO A 36 31.57 10.02 -34.96
N ASN A 37 31.27 9.75 -33.71
CA ASN A 37 31.80 8.61 -32.97
C ASN A 37 31.19 7.29 -33.46
N SER A 38 32.06 6.37 -33.70
CA SER A 38 31.86 5.00 -34.13
C SER A 38 31.44 4.10 -32.95
N GLY A 39 30.24 3.51 -33.04
CA GLY A 39 29.74 2.43 -32.19
C GLY A 39 28.84 2.89 -31.05
N PRO A 40 27.79 2.10 -30.69
CA PRO A 40 26.85 2.49 -29.69
C PRO A 40 27.49 2.36 -28.29
N ASP A 41 27.84 3.50 -27.69
CA ASP A 41 28.09 3.56 -26.25
C ASP A 41 26.78 3.27 -25.54
N LEU A 42 26.80 2.32 -24.59
CA LEU A 42 25.66 2.02 -23.73
C LEU A 42 25.30 3.27 -22.90
N VAL A 43 24.05 3.72 -22.97
CA VAL A 43 23.57 4.83 -22.17
C VAL A 43 23.07 4.28 -20.84
N GLY A 44 23.72 4.63 -19.74
CA GLY A 44 23.32 4.27 -18.37
C GLY A 44 22.69 5.44 -17.64
N VAL A 45 21.62 5.18 -16.91
CA VAL A 45 20.95 6.14 -16.02
C VAL A 45 20.77 5.50 -14.65
N GLY A 46 21.08 6.23 -13.60
CA GLY A 46 20.89 5.72 -12.25
C GLY A 46 21.76 6.42 -11.24
N ASP A 47 21.92 5.77 -10.11
CA ASP A 47 22.77 6.18 -8.99
C ASP A 47 23.76 5.06 -8.60
N THR A 48 24.36 5.16 -7.43
CA THR A 48 25.25 4.12 -6.93
C THR A 48 24.55 2.79 -6.58
N SER A 49 23.23 2.80 -6.51
CA SER A 49 22.43 1.61 -6.17
C SER A 49 21.88 0.93 -7.41
N ILE A 50 21.21 1.68 -8.30
CA ILE A 50 20.56 1.16 -9.51
C ILE A 50 21.18 1.77 -10.77
N THR A 51 21.30 0.96 -11.82
CA THR A 51 21.60 1.43 -13.18
C THR A 51 20.60 0.80 -14.16
N LEU A 52 19.97 1.63 -14.99
CA LEU A 52 19.20 1.21 -16.17
C LEU A 52 20.02 1.52 -17.41
N GLU A 53 20.44 0.51 -18.14
CA GLU A 53 21.31 0.61 -19.31
C GLU A 53 20.54 0.30 -20.59
N PHE A 54 20.80 1.07 -21.65
CA PHE A 54 20.15 0.90 -22.96
C PHE A 54 21.15 0.51 -24.04
N ASP A 55 20.75 -0.40 -24.92
CA ASP A 55 21.52 -0.79 -26.11
C ASP A 55 21.09 0.03 -27.36
N ASP A 56 21.68 -0.31 -28.50
CA ASP A 56 21.43 0.36 -29.80
C ASP A 56 20.03 0.12 -30.38
N GLN A 57 19.26 -0.81 -29.79
CA GLN A 57 17.86 -1.09 -30.15
C GLN A 57 16.89 -0.52 -29.11
N LEU A 58 17.37 0.31 -28.16
CA LEU A 58 16.62 0.80 -27.00
C LEU A 58 15.99 -0.33 -26.17
N ARG A 59 16.64 -1.49 -26.12
CA ARG A 59 16.34 -2.50 -25.11
C ARG A 59 17.08 -2.12 -23.84
N SER A 60 16.49 -2.39 -22.69
CA SER A 60 17.07 -1.99 -21.42
C SER A 60 17.35 -3.19 -20.51
N ARG A 61 18.34 -3.04 -19.62
CA ARG A 61 18.61 -3.96 -18.53
C ARG A 61 18.80 -3.22 -17.22
N VAL A 62 18.52 -3.88 -16.12
CA VAL A 62 18.64 -3.35 -14.78
C VAL A 62 19.83 -3.99 -14.09
N ALA A 63 20.71 -3.18 -13.48
CA ALA A 63 21.77 -3.63 -12.60
C ALA A 63 21.63 -3.01 -11.20
N LEU A 64 21.96 -3.78 -10.18
CA LEU A 64 22.03 -3.36 -8.79
C LEU A 64 23.49 -3.39 -8.32
N LYS A 65 24.02 -2.23 -7.91
CA LYS A 65 25.43 -2.08 -7.49
C LYS A 65 26.44 -2.71 -8.48
N GLY A 66 26.14 -2.58 -9.78
CA GLY A 66 26.97 -3.11 -10.85
C GLY A 66 26.79 -4.59 -11.17
N VAL A 67 25.85 -5.27 -10.52
CA VAL A 67 25.48 -6.65 -10.82
C VAL A 67 24.20 -6.67 -11.64
N ASP A 68 24.23 -7.30 -12.84
CA ASP A 68 23.06 -7.40 -13.69
C ASP A 68 21.97 -8.25 -13.04
N LEU A 69 20.79 -7.67 -12.86
CA LEU A 69 19.59 -8.35 -12.34
C LEU A 69 18.73 -8.91 -13.48
N THR A 70 18.75 -8.28 -14.64
CA THR A 70 17.94 -8.63 -15.81
C THR A 70 18.83 -8.74 -17.05
N ARG A 71 18.29 -9.31 -18.12
CA ARG A 71 18.91 -9.22 -19.44
C ARG A 71 18.44 -7.96 -20.17
N PHE A 72 19.07 -7.64 -21.31
CA PHE A 72 18.52 -6.64 -22.23
C PHE A 72 17.20 -7.15 -22.81
N ASP A 73 16.13 -6.39 -22.57
CA ASP A 73 14.79 -6.69 -23.07
C ASP A 73 14.08 -5.40 -23.49
N ALA A 74 12.96 -5.53 -24.20
CA ALA A 74 12.11 -4.42 -24.58
C ALA A 74 11.36 -3.86 -23.36
N GLY A 75 12.03 -3.04 -22.55
CA GLY A 75 11.49 -2.45 -21.34
C GLY A 75 10.24 -1.58 -21.58
N GLU A 76 10.14 -0.92 -22.76
CA GLU A 76 9.02 -0.06 -23.14
C GLU A 76 8.54 -0.37 -24.56
N ALA A 77 7.22 -0.50 -24.72
CA ALA A 77 6.56 -0.81 -26.00
C ALA A 77 5.31 0.02 -26.22
N LEU A 78 4.99 0.30 -27.49
CA LEU A 78 3.67 0.76 -27.92
C LEU A 78 2.89 -0.42 -28.50
N LEU A 79 1.70 -0.70 -27.97
CA LEU A 79 0.82 -1.77 -28.42
C LEU A 79 -0.07 -1.24 -29.56
N VAL A 80 -0.02 -1.88 -30.73
CA VAL A 80 -0.77 -1.44 -31.91
C VAL A 80 -1.46 -2.64 -32.56
N GLY A 81 -2.79 -2.68 -32.46
CA GLY A 81 -3.56 -3.90 -32.77
C GLY A 81 -3.05 -5.06 -31.94
N ASP A 82 -2.72 -6.17 -32.59
CA ASP A 82 -2.20 -7.39 -31.93
C ASP A 82 -0.67 -7.42 -31.81
N LYS A 83 0.01 -6.31 -32.10
CA LYS A 83 1.49 -6.25 -32.13
C LYS A 83 2.02 -5.25 -31.12
N ALA A 84 3.16 -5.60 -30.51
CA ALA A 84 3.98 -4.65 -29.76
C ALA A 84 5.09 -4.07 -30.67
N ILE A 85 5.22 -2.76 -30.71
CA ILE A 85 6.35 -2.07 -31.35
C ILE A 85 7.39 -1.82 -30.26
N GLU A 86 8.47 -2.60 -30.30
CA GLU A 86 9.48 -2.70 -29.25
C GLU A 86 10.87 -2.26 -29.70
N ALA A 87 11.22 -2.52 -30.99
CA ALA A 87 12.54 -2.25 -31.53
C ALA A 87 12.64 -0.80 -32.06
N PHE A 88 13.53 -0.02 -31.46
CA PHE A 88 13.78 1.37 -31.81
C PHE A 88 15.27 1.60 -31.98
N ALA A 89 15.74 1.77 -33.23
CA ALA A 89 17.12 2.11 -33.47
C ALA A 89 17.48 3.43 -32.76
N TYR A 90 18.52 3.41 -31.95
CA TYR A 90 19.03 4.56 -31.20
C TYR A 90 19.36 5.74 -32.12
N ARG A 91 19.03 6.97 -31.69
CA ARG A 91 19.26 8.22 -32.42
C ARG A 91 20.07 9.24 -31.63
N GLY A 92 20.12 9.09 -30.34
CA GLY A 92 20.85 9.98 -29.46
C GLY A 92 20.29 10.05 -28.09
N HIS A 93 21.02 10.69 -27.21
CA HIS A 93 20.55 11.01 -25.84
C HIS A 93 21.04 12.41 -25.44
N ARG A 94 20.41 12.93 -24.40
CA ARG A 94 20.83 14.17 -23.76
C ARG A 94 20.66 14.05 -22.25
N THR A 95 21.65 14.53 -21.52
CA THR A 95 21.66 14.55 -20.05
C THR A 95 21.57 15.98 -19.56
N ARG A 96 20.76 16.22 -18.52
CA ARG A 96 20.61 17.52 -17.87
C ARG A 96 20.53 17.33 -16.36
N SER A 97 21.19 18.22 -15.62
CA SER A 97 20.91 18.35 -14.20
C SER A 97 19.49 18.87 -14.01
N THR A 98 18.80 18.36 -13.01
CA THR A 98 17.45 18.80 -12.64
C THR A 98 17.40 18.99 -11.13
N ARG A 99 16.42 19.75 -10.67
CA ARG A 99 16.17 19.95 -9.25
C ARG A 99 14.67 20.00 -9.00
N HIS A 100 14.22 19.16 -8.10
CA HIS A 100 12.85 19.22 -7.60
C HIS A 100 12.85 19.87 -6.21
N PRO A 101 11.89 20.77 -5.88
CA PRO A 101 11.89 21.47 -4.59
C PRO A 101 11.98 20.55 -3.37
N ARG A 102 11.39 19.37 -3.45
CA ARG A 102 11.33 18.40 -2.35
C ARG A 102 12.23 17.16 -2.57
N HIS A 103 12.32 16.63 -3.80
CA HIS A 103 13.18 15.45 -4.09
C HIS A 103 14.69 15.79 -4.13
N GLY A 104 15.06 17.07 -4.14
CA GLY A 104 16.45 17.52 -4.17
C GLY A 104 17.04 17.59 -5.58
N ALA A 105 18.36 17.52 -5.65
CA ALA A 105 19.10 17.46 -6.91
C ALA A 105 18.86 16.12 -7.61
N GLY A 106 18.97 16.14 -8.94
CA GLY A 106 18.78 14.93 -9.73
C GLY A 106 19.37 15.06 -11.13
N VAL A 107 19.32 13.97 -11.86
CA VAL A 107 19.74 13.90 -13.26
C VAL A 107 18.58 13.42 -14.11
N ARG A 108 18.35 14.12 -15.21
CA ARG A 108 17.37 13.75 -16.23
C ARG A 108 18.09 13.36 -17.51
N VAL A 109 17.80 12.16 -17.99
CA VAL A 109 18.31 11.66 -19.27
C VAL A 109 17.12 11.43 -20.20
N THR A 110 17.23 11.92 -21.44
CA THR A 110 16.26 11.64 -22.52
C THR A 110 16.98 10.85 -23.59
N ILE A 111 16.47 9.67 -23.91
CA ILE A 111 17.01 8.76 -24.93
C ILE A 111 16.00 8.69 -26.08
N GLU A 112 16.45 8.83 -27.31
CA GLU A 112 15.57 8.89 -28.46
C GLU A 112 15.90 7.77 -29.47
N GLY A 113 14.85 7.21 -30.07
CA GLY A 113 14.96 6.17 -31.10
C GLY A 113 13.83 6.21 -32.10
N THR A 114 14.00 5.49 -33.21
CA THR A 114 12.99 5.37 -34.28
C THR A 114 12.79 3.92 -34.66
N SER A 115 11.52 3.52 -34.79
CA SER A 115 11.16 2.19 -35.27
C SER A 115 11.06 2.16 -36.82
N LYS A 116 11.08 0.97 -37.41
CA LYS A 116 10.85 0.75 -38.84
C LYS A 116 9.41 1.13 -39.27
N GLU A 117 8.45 1.14 -38.35
CA GLU A 117 7.06 1.55 -38.58
C GLU A 117 6.88 3.08 -38.66
N GLY A 118 7.96 3.84 -38.47
CA GLY A 118 7.90 5.29 -38.48
C GLY A 118 7.46 5.92 -37.14
N LEU A 119 7.59 5.20 -36.05
CA LEU A 119 7.43 5.79 -34.73
C LEU A 119 8.75 6.37 -34.23
N HIS A 120 8.68 7.54 -33.60
CA HIS A 120 9.75 8.10 -32.78
C HIS A 120 9.40 7.88 -31.30
N LYS A 121 10.31 7.27 -30.56
CA LYS A 121 10.23 7.02 -29.09
C LYS A 121 11.21 7.96 -28.40
N ALA A 122 10.74 8.63 -27.35
CA ALA A 122 11.58 9.37 -26.43
C ALA A 122 11.31 8.84 -25.00
N VAL A 123 12.34 8.30 -24.35
CA VAL A 123 12.31 7.83 -22.97
C VAL A 123 12.96 8.88 -22.09
N GLU A 124 12.19 9.54 -21.25
CA GLU A 124 12.67 10.47 -20.24
C GLU A 124 12.81 9.74 -18.92
N LEU A 125 14.01 9.73 -18.35
CA LEU A 125 14.37 9.07 -17.09
C LEU A 125 14.89 10.12 -16.12
N THR A 126 14.43 10.08 -14.87
CA THR A 126 14.87 11.00 -13.84
C THR A 126 15.21 10.24 -12.57
N SER A 127 16.41 10.44 -12.04
CA SER A 127 16.83 9.98 -10.70
C SER A 127 17.06 11.17 -9.79
N PHE A 128 16.75 11.01 -8.49
CA PHE A 128 16.92 12.04 -7.48
C PHE A 128 17.77 11.51 -6.33
N GLU A 129 18.66 12.36 -5.78
CA GLU A 129 19.56 12.00 -4.68
C GLU A 129 18.83 11.45 -3.44
N ARG A 130 17.68 12.07 -3.10
CA ARG A 130 16.87 11.67 -1.94
C ARG A 130 16.07 10.38 -2.15
N LEU A 131 15.95 9.91 -3.38
CA LEU A 131 15.20 8.72 -3.76
C LEU A 131 16.12 7.66 -4.40
N ALA A 132 17.31 7.47 -3.78
CA ALA A 132 18.30 6.51 -4.27
C ALA A 132 17.67 5.11 -4.47
N GLY A 133 17.96 4.48 -5.59
CA GLY A 133 17.40 3.20 -6.01
C GLY A 133 16.08 3.29 -6.78
N MET A 134 15.60 4.51 -7.10
CA MET A 134 14.36 4.75 -7.86
C MET A 134 14.64 5.58 -9.11
N ILE A 135 14.15 5.14 -10.25
CA ILE A 135 14.18 5.86 -11.53
C ILE A 135 12.74 6.14 -11.97
N VAL A 136 12.40 7.42 -12.09
CA VAL A 136 11.09 7.86 -12.63
C VAL A 136 11.17 7.94 -14.14
N MET A 137 10.18 7.43 -14.85
CA MET A 137 10.15 7.23 -16.28
C MET A 137 8.90 7.84 -16.91
N LYS A 138 9.07 8.53 -18.03
CA LYS A 138 7.98 8.94 -18.93
C LYS A 138 8.37 8.66 -20.37
N VAL A 139 7.50 7.97 -21.12
CA VAL A 139 7.76 7.63 -22.51
C VAL A 139 6.80 8.41 -23.42
N THR A 140 7.33 8.95 -24.50
CA THR A 140 6.54 9.65 -25.51
C THR A 140 6.77 9.03 -26.87
N TYR A 141 5.69 8.60 -27.51
CA TYR A 141 5.67 8.10 -28.87
C TYR A 141 5.10 9.15 -29.80
N THR A 142 5.81 9.45 -30.92
CA THR A 142 5.35 10.36 -31.99
C THR A 142 5.17 9.56 -33.26
N ASN A 143 3.97 9.59 -33.82
CA ASN A 143 3.72 8.94 -35.12
C ASN A 143 4.27 9.83 -36.26
N ARG A 144 5.40 9.43 -36.84
CA ARG A 144 6.02 10.07 -37.98
C ARG A 144 5.70 9.37 -39.31
N SER A 145 4.87 8.31 -39.28
CA SER A 145 4.38 7.62 -40.46
C SER A 145 3.26 8.43 -41.14
N ALA A 146 2.91 8.07 -42.37
CA ALA A 146 1.81 8.67 -43.10
C ALA A 146 0.41 8.16 -42.71
N THR A 147 0.33 7.10 -41.89
CA THR A 147 -0.93 6.43 -41.51
C THR A 147 -1.25 6.58 -40.03
N ALA A 148 -2.53 6.59 -39.72
CA ALA A 148 -2.99 6.53 -38.31
C ALA A 148 -2.79 5.12 -37.74
N LEU A 149 -2.34 5.04 -36.50
CA LEU A 149 -2.12 3.79 -35.78
C LEU A 149 -3.27 3.54 -34.77
N LYS A 150 -3.82 2.33 -34.78
CA LYS A 150 -4.78 1.87 -33.79
C LYS A 150 -3.99 1.38 -32.57
N VAL A 151 -3.69 2.29 -31.65
CA VAL A 151 -3.01 1.95 -30.40
C VAL A 151 -4.00 1.23 -29.50
N THR A 152 -3.60 0.08 -28.96
CA THR A 152 -4.37 -0.70 -27.98
C THR A 152 -3.83 -0.53 -26.56
N GLY A 153 -2.66 0.12 -26.40
CA GLY A 153 -2.06 0.41 -25.12
C GLY A 153 -0.58 0.71 -25.19
N TRP A 154 0.05 0.72 -24.02
CA TRP A 154 1.51 0.84 -23.88
C TRP A 154 1.99 -0.01 -22.71
N ARG A 155 3.27 -0.36 -22.71
CA ARG A 155 3.95 -1.08 -21.63
C ARG A 155 5.26 -0.39 -21.28
N ASN A 156 5.55 -0.23 -19.98
CA ASN A 156 6.79 0.33 -19.46
C ASN A 156 7.40 -0.59 -18.37
N GLY A 157 8.70 -0.47 -18.16
CA GLY A 157 9.44 -1.16 -17.10
C GLY A 157 9.34 -2.68 -17.16
N ALA A 158 9.16 -3.24 -18.36
CA ALA A 158 9.05 -4.68 -18.58
C ALA A 158 10.43 -5.33 -18.46
N HIS A 159 10.64 -6.07 -17.37
CA HIS A 159 11.89 -6.75 -17.09
C HIS A 159 11.65 -8.13 -16.47
N GLU A 160 12.63 -9.01 -16.64
CA GLU A 160 12.65 -10.33 -16.02
C GLU A 160 13.79 -10.39 -15.00
N LEU A 161 13.44 -10.48 -13.71
CA LEU A 161 14.40 -10.71 -12.64
C LEU A 161 14.94 -12.15 -12.76
N LEU A 162 16.26 -12.28 -13.00
CA LEU A 162 16.91 -13.56 -13.28
C LEU A 162 16.86 -14.49 -12.07
N GLU A 163 16.69 -15.77 -12.33
CA GLU A 163 16.57 -16.80 -11.30
C GLU A 163 17.88 -17.01 -10.54
N THR A 164 17.72 -17.26 -9.23
CA THR A 164 18.80 -17.74 -8.35
C THR A 164 18.20 -18.79 -7.40
N PRO A 165 19.03 -19.64 -6.77
CA PRO A 165 18.53 -20.59 -5.78
C PRO A 165 17.69 -19.93 -4.68
N GLY A 166 16.53 -20.50 -4.36
CA GLY A 166 15.60 -20.01 -3.33
C GLY A 166 14.29 -19.45 -3.87
N GLY A 167 14.16 -19.28 -5.20
CA GLY A 167 12.92 -18.82 -5.83
C GLY A 167 12.64 -17.34 -5.61
N PHE A 168 11.36 -16.95 -5.76
CA PHE A 168 10.90 -15.56 -5.70
C PHE A 168 9.69 -15.41 -4.80
N TYR A 169 9.54 -14.19 -4.31
CA TYR A 169 8.30 -13.67 -3.72
C TYR A 169 7.83 -12.45 -4.50
N THR A 170 6.54 -12.14 -4.36
CA THR A 170 5.95 -10.93 -4.94
C THR A 170 5.06 -10.22 -3.92
N PHE A 171 5.06 -8.89 -3.99
CA PHE A 171 4.07 -8.03 -3.37
C PHE A 171 3.12 -7.52 -4.45
N SER A 172 1.83 -7.64 -4.19
CA SER A 172 0.79 -7.06 -5.03
C SER A 172 0.02 -6.02 -4.22
N GLY A 173 0.09 -4.78 -4.66
CA GLY A 173 -0.69 -3.69 -4.09
C GLY A 173 -2.13 -3.64 -4.58
N THR A 174 -2.56 -4.56 -5.46
CA THR A 174 -3.89 -4.53 -6.06
C THR A 174 -4.84 -5.51 -5.41
N THR A 175 -6.13 -5.19 -5.52
CA THR A 175 -7.24 -6.01 -5.02
C THR A 175 -7.49 -7.21 -5.92
N TYR A 176 -7.78 -8.36 -5.32
CA TYR A 176 -8.15 -9.60 -6.01
C TYR A 176 -9.24 -10.33 -5.25
N THR A 177 -10.16 -10.93 -5.97
CA THR A 177 -11.12 -11.89 -5.40
C THR A 177 -10.40 -13.03 -4.75
N ASP A 178 -10.96 -13.53 -3.66
CA ASP A 178 -10.51 -14.71 -2.93
C ASP A 178 -9.05 -14.68 -2.51
N ARG A 179 -8.41 -13.49 -2.57
CA ARG A 179 -7.03 -13.35 -2.19
C ARG A 179 -6.83 -12.24 -1.18
N ARG A 180 -6.48 -12.66 0.02
CA ARG A 180 -6.15 -11.78 1.16
C ARG A 180 -4.64 -11.64 1.38
N ASP A 181 -3.82 -12.43 0.68
CA ASP A 181 -2.37 -12.35 0.75
C ASP A 181 -1.83 -11.31 -0.23
N TRP A 182 -1.15 -10.29 0.31
CA TRP A 182 -0.47 -9.27 -0.49
C TRP A 182 0.97 -9.66 -0.82
N VAL A 183 1.54 -10.58 -0.04
CA VAL A 183 2.89 -11.11 -0.23
C VAL A 183 2.80 -12.63 -0.41
N MET A 184 3.28 -13.12 -1.56
CA MET A 184 3.15 -14.53 -1.96
C MET A 184 4.44 -15.06 -2.59
N PRO A 185 4.72 -16.38 -2.47
CA PRO A 185 5.77 -17.02 -3.26
C PRO A 185 5.35 -17.09 -4.75
N VAL A 186 6.29 -16.79 -5.64
CA VAL A 186 6.11 -16.95 -7.10
C VAL A 186 6.54 -18.35 -7.50
N LYS A 187 5.56 -19.26 -7.60
CA LYS A 187 5.75 -20.66 -7.95
C LYS A 187 5.59 -20.86 -9.47
N ASP A 188 5.95 -22.05 -9.96
CA ASP A 188 5.70 -22.43 -11.36
C ASP A 188 4.22 -22.29 -11.71
N GLY A 189 3.95 -21.70 -12.87
CA GLY A 189 2.59 -21.38 -13.32
C GLY A 189 2.00 -20.10 -12.72
N TYR A 190 2.73 -19.37 -11.85
CA TYR A 190 2.24 -18.12 -11.27
C TYR A 190 2.02 -17.07 -12.36
N VAL A 191 0.79 -16.56 -12.43
CA VAL A 191 0.37 -15.46 -13.32
C VAL A 191 -0.59 -14.57 -12.52
N GLN A 192 -0.30 -13.27 -12.49
CA GLN A 192 -1.17 -12.30 -11.84
C GLN A 192 -1.10 -10.96 -12.57
N GLU A 193 -2.26 -10.44 -12.96
CA GLU A 193 -2.34 -9.21 -13.76
C GLU A 193 -2.18 -7.94 -12.93
N ASN A 194 -2.56 -7.96 -11.64
CA ASN A 194 -2.47 -6.82 -10.74
C ASN A 194 -3.17 -5.57 -11.32
N SER A 195 -4.45 -5.69 -11.63
CA SER A 195 -5.24 -4.62 -12.23
C SER A 195 -5.62 -3.55 -11.21
N LEU A 196 -5.45 -2.28 -11.57
CA LEU A 196 -5.90 -1.12 -10.82
C LEU A 196 -7.28 -0.62 -11.29
N GLY A 197 -7.69 -1.00 -12.49
CA GLY A 197 -9.02 -0.74 -13.01
C GLY A 197 -9.99 -1.84 -12.61
N MET A 198 -11.28 -1.54 -12.62
CA MET A 198 -12.32 -2.44 -12.18
C MET A 198 -13.29 -2.77 -13.31
N ASP A 199 -13.63 -4.06 -13.40
CA ASP A 199 -14.79 -4.55 -14.12
C ASP A 199 -15.97 -4.81 -13.17
N SER A 200 -15.68 -4.96 -11.87
CA SER A 200 -16.65 -5.10 -10.78
C SER A 200 -16.16 -4.37 -9.53
N SER A 201 -17.01 -4.23 -8.52
CA SER A 201 -16.71 -3.54 -7.26
C SER A 201 -15.70 -4.29 -6.38
N ASP A 202 -15.43 -5.55 -6.64
CA ASP A 202 -14.64 -6.39 -5.72
C ASP A 202 -13.15 -6.39 -6.05
N TYR A 203 -12.76 -5.88 -7.20
CA TYR A 203 -11.39 -5.93 -7.68
C TYR A 203 -10.88 -4.61 -8.18
N GLY A 204 -9.57 -4.56 -8.32
CA GLY A 204 -8.87 -3.38 -8.77
C GLY A 204 -8.65 -2.40 -7.64
N GLY A 205 -8.18 -1.22 -7.95
CA GLY A 205 -7.70 -0.27 -6.95
C GLY A 205 -6.47 -0.78 -6.21
N GLY A 206 -6.15 -0.11 -5.12
CA GLY A 206 -5.01 -0.47 -4.28
C GLY A 206 -3.80 0.47 -4.43
N THR A 207 -2.63 -0.03 -4.04
CA THR A 207 -1.37 0.68 -4.16
C THR A 207 -0.77 0.44 -5.55
N PRO A 208 -0.47 1.49 -6.34
CA PRO A 208 -0.01 1.33 -7.72
C PRO A 208 1.47 0.93 -7.81
N LEU A 209 1.81 -0.20 -7.19
CA LEU A 209 3.15 -0.78 -7.16
C LEU A 209 3.05 -2.31 -7.09
N ALA A 210 3.86 -2.99 -7.89
CA ALA A 210 4.15 -4.40 -7.76
C ALA A 210 5.65 -4.60 -7.57
N THR A 211 6.04 -5.60 -6.80
CA THR A 211 7.44 -5.96 -6.53
C THR A 211 7.64 -7.45 -6.70
N VAL A 212 8.76 -7.84 -7.29
CA VAL A 212 9.28 -9.21 -7.30
C VAL A 212 10.65 -9.20 -6.66
N TRP A 213 10.92 -10.11 -5.73
CA TRP A 213 12.24 -10.22 -5.12
C TRP A 213 12.69 -11.66 -4.93
N ARG A 214 14.00 -11.80 -4.89
CA ARG A 214 14.73 -12.99 -4.49
C ARG A 214 15.70 -12.62 -3.39
N ARG A 215 16.42 -13.59 -2.83
CA ARG A 215 17.42 -13.29 -1.80
C ARG A 215 18.39 -12.20 -2.28
N GLY A 216 18.41 -11.10 -1.57
CA GLY A 216 19.34 -9.98 -1.75
C GLY A 216 19.06 -9.01 -2.89
N ALA A 217 17.98 -9.19 -3.67
CA ALA A 217 17.60 -8.26 -4.72
C ALA A 217 16.11 -8.26 -5.03
N GLY A 218 15.52 -7.07 -5.12
CA GLY A 218 14.14 -6.86 -5.54
C GLY A 218 14.05 -5.90 -6.72
N LEU A 219 13.03 -6.07 -7.55
CA LEU A 219 12.67 -5.23 -8.68
C LEU A 219 11.21 -4.82 -8.54
N SER A 220 10.92 -3.51 -8.65
CA SER A 220 9.54 -3.01 -8.55
C SER A 220 9.22 -2.08 -9.69
N VAL A 221 7.95 -2.08 -10.09
CA VAL A 221 7.38 -1.12 -11.04
C VAL A 221 6.09 -0.55 -10.49
N GLY A 222 5.72 0.66 -10.94
CA GLY A 222 4.48 1.31 -10.58
C GLY A 222 4.33 2.66 -11.25
N HIS A 223 3.31 3.42 -10.87
CA HIS A 223 3.13 4.80 -11.35
C HIS A 223 3.13 5.79 -10.17
N VAL A 224 3.47 7.04 -10.50
CA VAL A 224 3.50 8.17 -9.56
C VAL A 224 2.54 9.28 -9.99
N GLU A 225 1.47 8.94 -10.70
CA GLU A 225 0.42 9.89 -11.00
C GLU A 225 -0.30 10.32 -9.72
N PRO A 226 -0.72 11.60 -9.60
CA PRO A 226 -1.32 12.13 -8.38
C PRO A 226 -2.74 11.64 -8.10
N VAL A 227 -3.33 10.92 -9.05
CA VAL A 227 -4.68 10.33 -8.95
C VAL A 227 -4.63 8.85 -9.31
N ALA A 228 -5.61 8.09 -8.84
CA ALA A 228 -5.79 6.71 -9.24
C ALA A 228 -5.92 6.60 -10.77
N THR A 229 -5.23 5.64 -11.37
CA THR A 229 -5.17 5.48 -12.83
C THR A 229 -5.40 4.02 -13.17
N ILE A 230 -6.23 3.76 -14.18
CA ILE A 230 -6.53 2.40 -14.64
C ILE A 230 -5.32 1.85 -15.40
N LEU A 231 -4.63 0.91 -14.77
CA LEU A 231 -3.42 0.25 -15.28
C LEU A 231 -3.38 -1.18 -14.75
N ARG A 232 -2.47 -1.98 -15.27
CA ARG A 232 -2.12 -3.28 -14.67
C ARG A 232 -0.62 -3.45 -14.54
N MET A 233 -0.22 -4.28 -13.57
CA MET A 233 1.20 -4.57 -13.27
C MET A 233 1.43 -6.08 -13.27
N PRO A 234 1.41 -6.74 -14.43
CA PRO A 234 1.50 -8.19 -14.52
C PRO A 234 2.80 -8.71 -13.93
N VAL A 235 2.67 -9.78 -13.13
CA VAL A 235 3.78 -10.58 -12.59
C VAL A 235 3.59 -12.02 -13.02
N ARG A 236 4.65 -12.65 -13.59
CA ARG A 236 4.61 -14.04 -14.07
C ARG A 236 5.89 -14.77 -13.73
N LYS A 237 5.77 -16.04 -13.31
CA LYS A 237 6.92 -16.96 -13.29
C LYS A 237 7.23 -17.36 -14.73
N THR A 238 8.49 -17.30 -15.08
CA THR A 238 8.99 -17.70 -16.40
C THR A 238 10.05 -18.77 -16.25
N ALA A 239 10.52 -19.33 -17.37
CA ALA A 239 11.61 -20.32 -17.35
C ALA A 239 12.96 -19.73 -16.89
N ALA A 240 13.18 -18.42 -17.10
CA ALA A 240 14.44 -17.75 -16.75
C ALA A 240 14.39 -16.95 -15.43
N GLY A 241 13.19 -16.76 -14.88
CA GLY A 241 13.04 -15.96 -13.66
C GLY A 241 11.61 -15.59 -13.33
N ALA A 242 11.42 -14.32 -12.99
CA ALA A 242 10.10 -13.74 -12.76
C ALA A 242 9.97 -12.39 -13.48
N SER A 243 8.99 -12.26 -14.36
CA SER A 243 8.74 -11.04 -15.13
C SER A 243 7.81 -10.10 -14.39
N ILE A 244 8.04 -8.80 -14.59
CA ILE A 244 7.22 -7.70 -14.08
C ILE A 244 7.13 -6.61 -15.14
N ALA A 245 6.00 -5.91 -15.22
CA ALA A 245 5.80 -4.76 -16.09
C ALA A 245 4.70 -3.85 -15.54
N ILE A 246 4.56 -2.62 -16.11
CA ILE A 246 3.37 -1.79 -15.96
C ILE A 246 2.78 -1.54 -17.35
N GLN A 247 1.45 -1.66 -17.48
CA GLN A 247 0.75 -1.63 -18.77
C GLN A 247 -0.58 -0.87 -18.67
N ASP A 248 -0.84 -0.07 -19.71
CA ASP A 248 -2.13 0.57 -20.03
C ASP A 248 -2.74 -0.14 -21.23
N ASP A 249 -3.99 -0.54 -21.17
CA ASP A 249 -4.74 -1.20 -22.24
C ASP A 249 -5.79 -0.28 -22.89
N THR A 250 -5.69 1.04 -22.67
CA THR A 250 -6.65 2.01 -23.22
C THR A 250 -6.45 2.20 -24.73
N ALA A 251 -7.47 1.82 -25.49
CA ALA A 251 -7.48 1.95 -26.93
C ALA A 251 -7.63 3.40 -27.40
N ARG A 252 -6.79 3.81 -28.36
CA ARG A 252 -6.82 5.16 -28.94
C ARG A 252 -6.24 5.21 -30.35
N THR A 253 -6.60 6.22 -31.12
CA THR A 253 -6.04 6.43 -32.47
C THR A 253 -4.92 7.46 -32.42
N LEU A 254 -3.70 7.07 -32.81
CA LEU A 254 -2.56 7.97 -32.95
C LEU A 254 -2.38 8.40 -34.41
N LYS A 255 -2.92 9.57 -34.74
CA LYS A 255 -2.84 10.15 -36.10
C LYS A 255 -1.41 10.56 -36.48
N PRO A 256 -1.06 10.67 -37.79
CA PRO A 256 0.23 11.21 -38.24
C PRO A 256 0.58 12.54 -37.57
N GLY A 257 1.82 12.71 -37.15
CA GLY A 257 2.35 13.89 -36.47
C GLY A 257 1.89 14.05 -35.00
N ARG A 258 0.97 13.24 -34.51
CA ARG A 258 0.48 13.31 -33.10
C ARG A 258 1.39 12.51 -32.17
N ARG A 259 1.33 12.91 -30.90
CA ARG A 259 2.08 12.29 -29.79
C ARG A 259 1.15 11.58 -28.82
N LEU A 260 1.64 10.49 -28.25
CA LEU A 260 1.08 9.78 -27.12
C LEU A 260 2.16 9.73 -26.05
N SER A 261 1.86 10.28 -24.87
CA SER A 261 2.73 10.13 -23.70
C SER A 261 2.10 9.12 -22.74
N THR A 262 2.94 8.24 -22.19
CA THR A 262 2.51 7.34 -21.10
C THR A 262 2.26 8.12 -19.82
N GLY A 263 1.58 7.50 -18.84
CA GLY A 263 1.63 7.96 -17.47
C GLY A 263 3.07 8.00 -16.95
N THR A 264 3.29 8.73 -15.86
CA THR A 264 4.58 8.77 -15.19
C THR A 264 4.74 7.51 -14.37
N THR A 265 5.65 6.63 -14.80
CA THR A 265 5.94 5.34 -14.17
C THR A 265 7.26 5.40 -13.41
N PHE A 266 7.58 4.38 -12.64
CA PHE A 266 8.89 4.25 -12.01
C PHE A 266 9.35 2.80 -12.00
N LEU A 267 10.65 2.64 -11.81
CA LEU A 267 11.33 1.38 -11.61
C LEU A 267 12.27 1.53 -10.42
N THR A 268 12.27 0.54 -9.52
CA THR A 268 13.27 0.44 -8.46
C THR A 268 14.02 -0.88 -8.56
N ALA A 269 15.31 -0.86 -8.20
CA ALA A 269 16.06 -2.08 -7.91
C ALA A 269 16.82 -1.86 -6.61
N LEU A 270 16.48 -2.65 -5.60
CA LEU A 270 16.96 -2.48 -4.23
C LEU A 270 17.28 -3.86 -3.61
N PRO A 271 18.22 -3.93 -2.67
CA PRO A 271 18.37 -5.15 -1.89
C PRO A 271 17.16 -5.36 -0.97
N GLY A 272 16.81 -6.62 -0.74
CA GLY A 272 15.71 -6.98 0.15
C GLY A 272 14.37 -7.14 -0.52
N ASP A 273 13.32 -7.15 0.29
CA ASP A 273 11.94 -7.35 -0.14
C ASP A 273 11.23 -6.03 -0.53
N HIS A 274 9.90 -6.06 -0.56
CA HIS A 274 9.04 -4.94 -0.97
C HIS A 274 9.07 -3.72 -0.05
N PHE A 275 9.61 -3.80 1.16
CA PHE A 275 9.52 -2.73 2.17
C PHE A 275 10.17 -1.42 1.71
N VAL A 276 11.44 -1.49 1.28
CA VAL A 276 12.16 -0.28 0.84
C VAL A 276 11.58 0.34 -0.45
N PRO A 277 11.19 -0.44 -1.47
CA PRO A 277 10.43 0.08 -2.60
C PRO A 277 9.16 0.84 -2.22
N LEU A 278 8.35 0.31 -1.30
CA LEU A 278 7.16 0.99 -0.79
C LEU A 278 7.51 2.31 -0.05
N GLN A 279 8.60 2.33 0.72
CA GLN A 279 9.08 3.57 1.35
C GLN A 279 9.49 4.61 0.29
N ARG A 280 10.22 4.21 -0.77
CA ARG A 280 10.60 5.14 -1.85
C ARG A 280 9.38 5.70 -2.56
N TYR A 281 8.39 4.85 -2.83
CA TYR A 281 7.11 5.28 -3.39
C TYR A 281 6.40 6.29 -2.47
N ARG A 282 6.24 5.97 -1.18
CA ARG A 282 5.67 6.89 -0.20
C ARG A 282 6.43 8.23 -0.16
N ASP A 283 7.76 8.20 -0.11
CA ASP A 283 8.58 9.41 -0.01
C ASP A 283 8.39 10.30 -1.25
N TYR A 284 8.34 9.70 -2.45
CA TYR A 284 8.02 10.43 -3.67
C TYR A 284 6.62 11.06 -3.60
N MET A 285 5.62 10.27 -3.27
CA MET A 285 4.22 10.70 -3.23
C MET A 285 3.95 11.72 -2.11
N SER A 286 4.60 11.57 -0.96
CA SER A 286 4.52 12.56 0.14
C SER A 286 5.06 13.93 -0.28
N ASP A 287 6.09 13.95 -1.09
CA ASP A 287 6.68 15.18 -1.61
C ASP A 287 5.76 15.92 -2.60
N ILE A 288 4.79 15.25 -3.20
CA ILE A 288 3.76 15.86 -4.05
C ILE A 288 2.41 16.04 -3.32
N GLY A 289 2.37 15.77 -1.99
CA GLY A 289 1.22 16.05 -1.14
C GLY A 289 0.37 14.82 -0.78
N GLN A 290 0.71 13.64 -1.28
CA GLN A 290 0.02 12.38 -0.97
C GLN A 290 0.69 11.71 0.24
N ARG A 291 0.23 12.01 1.45
CA ARG A 291 0.80 11.48 2.69
C ARG A 291 -0.30 11.17 3.70
N ALA A 292 -0.05 10.20 4.59
CA ALA A 292 -0.94 9.95 5.71
C ALA A 292 -1.12 11.21 6.58
N PRO A 293 -2.31 11.45 7.13
CA PRO A 293 -2.56 12.57 8.03
C PRO A 293 -1.81 12.40 9.35
N GLU A 294 -1.67 13.49 10.08
CA GLU A 294 -1.34 13.43 11.50
C GLU A 294 -2.58 13.00 12.26
N VAL A 295 -2.45 11.98 13.11
CA VAL A 295 -3.58 11.37 13.81
C VAL A 295 -3.58 11.73 15.31
N PRO A 296 -4.75 11.81 15.96
CA PRO A 296 -4.84 12.06 17.39
C PRO A 296 -4.28 10.88 18.19
N ALA A 297 -3.90 11.11 19.43
CA ALA A 297 -3.39 10.07 20.34
C ALA A 297 -4.39 8.90 20.51
N SER A 298 -5.67 9.18 20.43
CA SER A 298 -6.75 8.19 20.49
C SER A 298 -6.70 7.16 19.35
N ALA A 299 -6.06 7.47 18.21
CA ALA A 299 -5.85 6.52 17.12
C ALA A 299 -4.98 5.31 17.51
N PHE A 300 -4.26 5.40 18.62
CA PHE A 300 -3.42 4.32 19.16
C PHE A 300 -4.03 3.61 20.36
N GLU A 301 -5.28 3.92 20.70
CA GLU A 301 -5.99 3.26 21.81
C GLU A 301 -6.60 1.93 21.34
N PRO A 302 -6.55 0.85 22.18
CA PRO A 302 -7.08 -0.47 21.84
C PRO A 302 -8.59 -0.47 21.55
N ILE A 303 -9.03 -1.35 20.66
CA ILE A 303 -10.36 -1.35 20.07
C ILE A 303 -11.14 -2.60 20.48
N TRP A 304 -12.40 -2.44 20.87
CA TRP A 304 -13.42 -3.47 20.90
C TRP A 304 -14.45 -3.21 19.78
N CYS A 305 -14.77 -4.25 19.00
CA CYS A 305 -15.77 -4.21 17.96
C CYS A 305 -16.95 -5.11 18.34
N ALA A 306 -18.18 -4.58 18.25
CA ALA A 306 -19.37 -5.33 18.58
C ALA A 306 -19.73 -6.44 17.57
N TRP A 307 -18.99 -6.56 16.45
CA TRP A 307 -19.16 -7.62 15.45
C TRP A 307 -19.06 -9.05 16.00
N GLY A 308 -18.57 -9.23 17.20
CA GLY A 308 -18.68 -10.53 17.90
C GLY A 308 -20.11 -10.99 18.14
N TYR A 309 -21.07 -10.06 18.20
CA TYR A 309 -22.50 -10.34 18.29
C TYR A 309 -23.19 -10.42 16.93
N GLU A 310 -22.45 -10.17 15.86
CA GLU A 310 -22.91 -10.11 14.46
C GLU A 310 -24.08 -9.14 14.23
N ARG A 311 -24.69 -9.22 13.03
CA ARG A 311 -25.73 -8.28 12.57
C ARG A 311 -26.97 -8.25 13.48
N ASP A 312 -27.30 -9.37 14.13
CA ASP A 312 -28.50 -9.53 14.97
C ASP A 312 -28.30 -9.16 16.45
N PHE A 313 -27.26 -8.42 16.77
CA PHE A 313 -26.99 -7.95 18.12
C PHE A 313 -28.18 -7.25 18.77
N THR A 314 -28.27 -7.31 20.10
CA THR A 314 -29.17 -6.45 20.88
C THR A 314 -28.37 -5.32 21.56
N ILE A 315 -29.05 -4.22 21.87
CA ILE A 315 -28.42 -3.08 22.56
C ILE A 315 -27.91 -3.50 23.94
N GLU A 316 -28.64 -4.40 24.63
CA GLU A 316 -28.28 -4.94 25.94
C GLU A 316 -26.98 -5.78 25.88
N GLN A 317 -26.77 -6.55 24.80
CA GLN A 317 -25.52 -7.29 24.58
C GLN A 317 -24.33 -6.33 24.48
N VAL A 318 -24.47 -5.30 23.65
CA VAL A 318 -23.40 -4.32 23.43
C VAL A 318 -23.14 -3.52 24.71
N THR A 319 -24.18 -2.94 25.31
CA THR A 319 -24.04 -2.10 26.50
C THR A 319 -23.61 -2.89 27.73
N GLY A 320 -24.05 -4.16 27.85
CA GLY A 320 -23.62 -5.08 28.90
C GLY A 320 -22.13 -5.45 28.81
N THR A 321 -21.52 -5.33 27.63
CA THR A 321 -20.09 -5.61 27.42
C THR A 321 -19.18 -4.42 27.75
N LEU A 322 -19.69 -3.18 27.75
CA LEU A 322 -18.90 -1.96 27.97
C LEU A 322 -18.03 -1.98 29.25
N PRO A 323 -18.56 -2.37 30.43
CA PRO A 323 -17.74 -2.41 31.64
C PRO A 323 -16.54 -3.35 31.49
N LYS A 324 -16.75 -4.52 30.87
CA LYS A 324 -15.69 -5.50 30.65
C LYS A 324 -14.66 -5.01 29.61
N ALA A 325 -15.10 -4.39 28.54
CA ALA A 325 -14.20 -3.79 27.54
C ALA A 325 -13.27 -2.75 28.19
N HIS A 326 -13.84 -1.84 29.00
CA HIS A 326 -13.06 -0.85 29.75
C HIS A 326 -12.09 -1.50 30.76
N GLU A 327 -12.56 -2.52 31.49
CA GLU A 327 -11.77 -3.24 32.50
C GLU A 327 -10.57 -3.99 31.87
N VAL A 328 -10.72 -4.55 30.67
CA VAL A 328 -9.63 -5.21 29.92
C VAL A 328 -8.62 -4.19 29.40
N GLY A 329 -8.97 -2.91 29.32
CA GLY A 329 -8.10 -1.83 28.86
C GLY A 329 -8.40 -1.36 27.44
N LEU A 330 -9.53 -1.77 26.86
CA LEU A 330 -9.97 -1.25 25.55
C LEU A 330 -10.53 0.16 25.73
N ARG A 331 -10.50 0.97 24.67
CA ARG A 331 -10.91 2.39 24.73
C ARG A 331 -11.88 2.77 23.62
N TRP A 332 -11.83 2.12 22.46
CA TRP A 332 -12.80 2.31 21.39
C TRP A 332 -13.87 1.22 21.41
N VAL A 333 -15.09 1.60 21.08
CA VAL A 333 -16.25 0.71 20.87
C VAL A 333 -16.81 0.96 19.50
N ALA A 334 -16.59 0.02 18.57
CA ALA A 334 -17.20 0.07 17.26
C ALA A 334 -18.58 -0.63 17.30
N LEU A 335 -19.67 0.15 17.12
CA LEU A 335 -20.95 -0.43 16.77
C LEU A 335 -20.90 -0.84 15.31
N ASP A 336 -20.89 -2.13 15.05
CA ASP A 336 -20.70 -2.70 13.71
C ASP A 336 -22.03 -2.78 12.92
N ASP A 337 -21.99 -3.46 11.78
CA ASP A 337 -23.13 -3.65 10.87
C ASP A 337 -24.39 -4.17 11.60
N GLY A 338 -25.57 -3.71 11.12
CA GLY A 338 -26.89 -4.11 11.65
C GLY A 338 -27.59 -3.05 12.51
N TRP A 339 -27.03 -1.87 12.71
CA TRP A 339 -27.68 -0.74 13.34
C TRP A 339 -28.67 -0.02 12.39
N GLN A 340 -28.41 -0.14 11.10
CA GLN A 340 -29.18 0.46 9.99
C GLN A 340 -30.26 -0.51 9.46
N THR A 341 -31.17 0.04 8.65
CA THR A 341 -32.20 -0.74 7.97
C THR A 341 -31.66 -1.44 6.71
N ASN A 342 -30.86 -0.72 5.93
CA ASN A 342 -30.20 -1.19 4.70
C ASN A 342 -29.00 -0.29 4.34
N GLU A 343 -28.21 -0.72 3.38
CA GLU A 343 -27.18 0.08 2.72
C GLU A 343 -27.87 1.05 1.74
N GLY A 344 -27.52 2.32 1.82
CA GLY A 344 -28.10 3.39 0.99
C GLY A 344 -28.86 4.40 1.82
N ASP A 345 -29.93 4.03 2.50
CA ASP A 345 -30.73 4.95 3.31
C ASP A 345 -30.03 5.34 4.60
N TRP A 346 -29.33 4.39 5.22
CA TRP A 346 -28.62 4.59 6.50
C TRP A 346 -29.56 5.08 7.60
N ASP A 347 -30.80 4.61 7.55
CA ASP A 347 -31.79 4.87 8.55
C ASP A 347 -31.62 3.91 9.74
N ILE A 348 -31.93 4.42 10.92
CA ILE A 348 -31.80 3.67 12.16
C ILE A 348 -32.80 2.51 12.19
N ASN A 349 -32.34 1.31 12.49
CA ASN A 349 -33.18 0.15 12.71
C ASN A 349 -34.02 0.34 14.00
N THR A 350 -35.29 0.68 13.84
CA THR A 350 -36.20 0.97 14.96
C THR A 350 -36.56 -0.26 15.78
N ALA A 351 -36.30 -1.47 15.29
CA ALA A 351 -36.43 -2.67 16.13
C ALA A 351 -35.35 -2.70 17.24
N LYS A 352 -34.17 -2.12 17.00
CA LYS A 352 -33.07 -2.00 17.96
C LYS A 352 -33.08 -0.68 18.72
N PHE A 353 -33.47 0.41 18.03
CA PHE A 353 -33.52 1.78 18.54
C PHE A 353 -34.93 2.36 18.38
N PRO A 354 -35.91 1.97 19.22
CA PRO A 354 -37.33 2.29 19.00
C PRO A 354 -37.65 3.78 18.94
N ARG A 355 -36.86 4.65 19.58
CA ARG A 355 -37.01 6.10 19.56
C ARG A 355 -36.09 6.78 18.51
N GLY A 356 -35.52 5.97 17.60
CA GLY A 356 -34.65 6.46 16.54
C GLY A 356 -33.44 7.21 17.07
N GLU A 357 -33.19 8.43 16.61
CA GLU A 357 -32.03 9.23 16.96
C GLU A 357 -31.87 9.51 18.47
N ALA A 358 -32.98 9.58 19.19
CA ALA A 358 -32.90 9.77 20.64
C ALA A 358 -32.23 8.58 21.34
N ASP A 359 -32.51 7.36 20.87
CA ASP A 359 -31.85 6.16 21.39
C ASP A 359 -30.39 6.10 20.93
N MET A 360 -30.10 6.48 19.70
CA MET A 360 -28.73 6.51 19.18
C MET A 360 -27.86 7.48 20.01
N ARG A 361 -28.36 8.68 20.28
CA ARG A 361 -27.66 9.65 21.16
C ARG A 361 -27.50 9.15 22.60
N ALA A 362 -28.54 8.47 23.12
CA ALA A 362 -28.44 7.87 24.44
C ALA A 362 -27.40 6.74 24.51
N PHE A 363 -27.31 5.94 23.45
CA PHE A 363 -26.36 4.85 23.31
C PHE A 363 -24.89 5.37 23.25
N THR A 364 -24.62 6.37 22.41
CA THR A 364 -23.26 6.96 22.33
C THR A 364 -22.90 7.63 23.66
N LYS A 365 -23.85 8.27 24.34
CA LYS A 365 -23.64 8.82 25.68
C LYS A 365 -23.27 7.71 26.69
N GLN A 366 -23.97 6.59 26.67
CA GLN A 366 -23.70 5.46 27.56
C GLN A 366 -22.29 4.89 27.36
N ILE A 367 -21.81 4.82 26.11
CA ILE A 367 -20.42 4.42 25.80
C ILE A 367 -19.43 5.42 26.43
N ARG A 368 -19.66 6.72 26.28
CA ARG A 368 -18.79 7.76 26.88
C ARG A 368 -18.84 7.75 28.41
N ASP A 369 -20.01 7.56 28.99
CA ASP A 369 -20.17 7.46 30.45
C ASP A 369 -19.41 6.24 31.02
N ALA A 370 -19.23 5.18 30.21
CA ALA A 370 -18.39 4.03 30.55
C ALA A 370 -16.88 4.28 30.36
N GLY A 371 -16.46 5.48 29.99
CA GLY A 371 -15.06 5.85 29.77
C GLY A 371 -14.49 5.34 28.44
N LEU A 372 -15.36 5.08 27.45
CA LEU A 372 -15.03 4.54 26.13
C LEU A 372 -15.42 5.54 25.04
N ARG A 373 -14.87 5.37 23.82
CA ARG A 373 -15.13 6.21 22.66
C ARG A 373 -16.04 5.48 21.65
N PRO A 374 -17.19 6.03 21.25
CA PRO A 374 -18.08 5.41 20.28
C PRO A 374 -17.57 5.58 18.84
N ARG A 375 -17.55 4.49 18.07
CA ARG A 375 -17.27 4.44 16.63
C ARG A 375 -18.42 3.75 15.91
N LEU A 376 -18.81 4.24 14.73
CA LEU A 376 -19.91 3.68 13.94
C LEU A 376 -19.38 2.99 12.69
N TRP A 377 -19.82 1.77 12.43
CA TRP A 377 -19.63 1.08 11.16
C TRP A 377 -20.48 1.72 10.06
N TRP A 378 -19.92 1.83 8.87
CA TRP A 378 -20.56 2.46 7.74
C TRP A 378 -19.97 2.00 6.41
N ALA A 379 -20.81 1.72 5.39
CA ALA A 379 -20.40 1.29 4.06
C ALA A 379 -20.93 2.23 2.95
N PRO A 380 -20.38 3.45 2.82
CA PRO A 380 -20.86 4.40 1.82
C PRO A 380 -20.61 3.89 0.39
N LEU A 381 -21.22 4.56 -0.61
CA LEU A 381 -21.18 4.23 -2.04
C LEU A 381 -21.89 2.92 -2.40
N ALA A 382 -22.61 2.29 -1.49
CA ALA A 382 -23.46 1.15 -1.74
C ALA A 382 -24.94 1.56 -1.61
N ALA A 383 -25.79 1.05 -2.49
CA ALA A 383 -27.25 1.22 -2.44
C ALA A 383 -27.95 -0.12 -2.69
N ASP A 384 -28.58 -0.63 -1.63
CA ASP A 384 -29.43 -1.81 -1.66
C ASP A 384 -30.66 -1.55 -2.57
N PRO A 385 -31.07 -2.51 -3.43
CA PRO A 385 -32.26 -2.37 -4.28
C PRO A 385 -33.56 -2.00 -3.54
N ASP A 386 -33.70 -2.41 -2.29
CA ASP A 386 -34.87 -2.12 -1.45
C ASP A 386 -34.78 -0.75 -0.77
N SER A 387 -33.64 -0.04 -0.88
CA SER A 387 -33.47 1.30 -0.30
C SER A 387 -34.31 2.37 -1.04
N ASN A 388 -34.72 3.39 -0.28
CA ASN A 388 -35.34 4.58 -0.87
C ASN A 388 -34.35 5.31 -1.79
N LEU A 389 -33.08 5.36 -1.39
CA LEU A 389 -32.01 5.98 -2.18
C LEU A 389 -31.91 5.36 -3.58
N PHE A 390 -31.90 4.04 -3.65
CA PHE A 390 -31.83 3.35 -4.95
C PHE A 390 -33.04 3.66 -5.83
N ARG A 391 -34.24 3.64 -5.25
CA ARG A 391 -35.52 3.90 -5.97
C ARG A 391 -35.62 5.35 -6.38
N ASP A 392 -35.35 6.28 -5.48
CA ASP A 392 -35.69 7.71 -5.66
C ASP A 392 -34.53 8.50 -6.28
N ARG A 393 -33.29 7.97 -6.21
CA ARG A 393 -32.08 8.61 -6.72
C ARG A 393 -31.25 7.72 -7.67
N PRO A 394 -31.89 7.12 -8.70
CA PRO A 394 -31.17 6.32 -9.70
C PRO A 394 -30.15 7.16 -10.50
N ASP A 395 -30.22 8.47 -10.39
CA ASP A 395 -29.23 9.39 -10.95
C ASP A 395 -27.86 9.25 -10.29
N MET A 396 -27.76 8.76 -9.05
CA MET A 396 -26.48 8.57 -8.35
C MET A 396 -25.74 7.28 -8.76
N LEU A 397 -26.40 6.33 -9.41
CA LEU A 397 -25.84 5.04 -9.76
C LEU A 397 -24.67 5.16 -10.75
N LEU A 398 -23.66 4.36 -10.55
CA LEU A 398 -22.59 4.14 -11.50
C LEU A 398 -23.08 3.13 -12.55
N LEU A 399 -23.04 3.52 -13.83
CA LEU A 399 -23.44 2.66 -14.95
C LEU A 399 -22.26 2.35 -15.85
N ASP A 400 -22.22 1.13 -16.37
CA ASP A 400 -21.30 0.71 -17.40
C ASP A 400 -21.66 1.29 -18.78
N ARG A 401 -20.92 0.94 -19.82
CA ARG A 401 -21.13 1.42 -21.20
C ARG A 401 -22.48 0.99 -21.79
N ASP A 402 -23.01 -0.14 -21.34
CA ASP A 402 -24.25 -0.74 -21.83
C ASP A 402 -25.46 -0.30 -20.98
N GLY A 403 -25.22 0.51 -19.95
CA GLY A 403 -26.24 1.04 -19.03
C GLY A 403 -26.56 0.09 -17.86
N ASN A 404 -25.76 -0.96 -17.65
CA ASN A 404 -25.92 -1.83 -16.49
C ASN A 404 -25.34 -1.14 -15.24
N LYS A 405 -25.92 -1.47 -14.09
CA LYS A 405 -25.42 -1.02 -12.79
C LYS A 405 -24.19 -1.82 -12.40
N GLN A 406 -23.26 -1.20 -11.71
CA GLN A 406 -22.12 -1.90 -11.14
C GLN A 406 -22.50 -2.51 -9.79
N ASP A 407 -22.35 -3.83 -9.67
CA ASP A 407 -22.63 -4.57 -8.43
C ASP A 407 -21.61 -4.29 -7.33
N VAL A 408 -22.07 -4.34 -6.08
CA VAL A 408 -21.29 -4.57 -4.89
C VAL A 408 -21.51 -6.03 -4.49
N THR A 409 -20.67 -6.95 -4.97
CA THR A 409 -20.98 -8.39 -4.99
C THR A 409 -21.02 -9.06 -3.61
N TRP A 410 -20.42 -8.45 -2.59
CA TRP A 410 -20.48 -8.94 -1.21
C TRP A 410 -21.79 -8.62 -0.49
N TRP A 411 -22.49 -7.63 -0.99
CA TRP A 411 -23.82 -7.23 -0.53
C TRP A 411 -24.77 -7.20 -1.72
N ASP A 412 -26.03 -7.41 -1.51
CA ASP A 412 -27.04 -7.24 -2.56
C ASP A 412 -27.28 -5.73 -2.82
N ALA A 413 -26.24 -5.08 -3.35
CA ALA A 413 -26.22 -3.62 -3.52
C ALA A 413 -25.54 -3.20 -4.84
N TYR A 414 -25.73 -1.93 -5.21
CA TYR A 414 -25.12 -1.32 -6.38
C TYR A 414 -24.27 -0.12 -6.01
N THR A 415 -23.20 0.08 -6.78
CA THR A 415 -22.23 1.16 -6.55
C THR A 415 -22.79 2.51 -6.98
N LEU A 416 -22.60 3.53 -6.13
CA LEU A 416 -22.89 4.92 -6.42
C LEU A 416 -21.64 5.63 -6.96
N CYS A 417 -21.82 6.60 -7.87
CA CYS A 417 -20.69 7.29 -8.51
C CYS A 417 -20.06 8.33 -7.58
N PRO A 418 -18.80 8.16 -7.16
CA PRO A 418 -18.10 9.11 -6.26
C PRO A 418 -17.73 10.44 -6.93
N ALA A 419 -17.81 10.52 -8.27
CA ALA A 419 -17.55 11.74 -9.02
C ALA A 419 -18.81 12.62 -9.19
N TYR A 420 -19.99 12.08 -8.89
CA TYR A 420 -21.26 12.82 -8.99
C TYR A 420 -21.51 13.61 -7.72
N GLN A 421 -21.54 14.94 -7.84
CA GLN A 421 -21.60 15.81 -6.66
C GLN A 421 -22.77 15.51 -5.71
N PRO A 422 -24.01 15.22 -6.20
CA PRO A 422 -25.11 14.84 -5.30
C PRO A 422 -24.83 13.58 -4.47
N THR A 423 -24.05 12.63 -4.98
CA THR A 423 -23.59 11.47 -4.19
C THR A 423 -22.67 11.91 -3.06
N VAL A 424 -21.70 12.78 -3.38
CA VAL A 424 -20.76 13.31 -2.38
C VAL A 424 -21.52 14.07 -1.29
N ASP A 425 -22.44 14.97 -1.69
CA ASP A 425 -23.22 15.78 -0.75
C ASP A 425 -24.05 14.91 0.20
N TYR A 426 -24.69 13.86 -0.33
CA TYR A 426 -25.49 12.93 0.46
C TYR A 426 -24.65 12.27 1.57
N PHE A 427 -23.49 11.71 1.24
CA PHE A 427 -22.63 11.03 2.22
C PHE A 427 -21.91 12.00 3.18
N VAL A 428 -21.61 13.22 2.75
CA VAL A 428 -21.12 14.29 3.63
C VAL A 428 -22.13 14.62 4.72
N GLU A 429 -23.43 14.73 4.37
CA GLU A 429 -24.48 14.96 5.38
C GLU A 429 -24.64 13.77 6.34
N GLN A 430 -24.49 12.53 5.86
CA GLN A 430 -24.48 11.36 6.76
C GLN A 430 -23.29 11.41 7.74
N ALA A 431 -22.09 11.73 7.28
CA ALA A 431 -20.93 11.85 8.16
C ALA A 431 -21.12 12.93 9.24
N LYS A 432 -21.70 14.08 8.88
CA LYS A 432 -22.05 15.15 9.84
C LYS A 432 -23.08 14.68 10.85
N ARG A 433 -24.13 13.98 10.40
CA ARG A 433 -25.17 13.40 11.25
C ARG A 433 -24.58 12.42 12.26
N PHE A 434 -23.70 11.52 11.83
CA PHE A 434 -23.13 10.50 12.70
C PHE A 434 -22.20 11.10 13.76
N ILE A 435 -21.29 11.98 13.36
CA ILE A 435 -20.32 12.59 14.26
C ILE A 435 -20.95 13.74 15.07
N GLY A 436 -21.64 14.67 14.38
CA GLY A 436 -22.17 15.88 15.00
C GLY A 436 -23.44 15.63 15.80
N ASP A 437 -24.47 15.02 15.17
CA ASP A 437 -25.78 14.92 15.79
C ASP A 437 -25.93 13.73 16.73
N TRP A 438 -25.34 12.56 16.37
CA TRP A 438 -25.42 11.36 17.18
C TRP A 438 -24.29 11.26 18.21
N GLY A 439 -23.20 12.01 18.01
CA GLY A 439 -22.08 12.10 18.94
C GLY A 439 -21.13 10.91 18.88
N TYR A 440 -20.99 10.25 17.75
CA TYR A 440 -19.88 9.34 17.53
C TYR A 440 -18.55 10.12 17.45
N GLU A 441 -17.48 9.48 17.89
CA GLU A 441 -16.11 10.03 17.86
C GLU A 441 -15.28 9.44 16.73
N GLY A 442 -15.81 8.47 15.98
CA GLY A 442 -15.16 7.89 14.81
C GLY A 442 -16.09 7.11 13.92
N LEU A 443 -15.59 6.82 12.72
CA LEU A 443 -16.23 5.97 11.71
C LEU A 443 -15.35 4.75 11.43
N LYS A 444 -15.94 3.57 11.41
CA LYS A 444 -15.36 2.36 10.84
C LYS A 444 -16.00 2.17 9.46
N ILE A 445 -15.28 2.60 8.43
CA ILE A 445 -15.78 2.51 7.05
C ILE A 445 -15.30 1.19 6.46
N ASP A 446 -16.22 0.45 5.84
CA ASP A 446 -15.98 -0.92 5.43
C ASP A 446 -16.48 -1.22 4.02
N GLY A 447 -15.74 -2.05 3.29
CA GLY A 447 -16.12 -2.53 1.96
C GLY A 447 -15.00 -2.54 0.93
N GLN A 448 -14.99 -3.57 0.10
CA GLN A 448 -14.00 -3.74 -0.97
C GLN A 448 -14.16 -2.70 -2.08
N HIS A 449 -15.40 -2.32 -2.39
CA HIS A 449 -15.76 -1.30 -3.38
C HIS A 449 -15.23 0.10 -3.06
N LEU A 450 -14.67 0.31 -1.87
CA LEU A 450 -14.14 1.59 -1.43
C LEU A 450 -12.73 1.90 -1.95
N ASN A 451 -12.04 0.91 -2.52
CA ASN A 451 -10.69 1.09 -3.07
C ASN A 451 -10.71 1.73 -4.46
N SER A 452 -11.69 1.38 -5.28
CA SER A 452 -11.84 1.89 -6.63
C SER A 452 -13.26 1.64 -7.10
N VAL A 453 -13.65 2.32 -8.17
CA VAL A 453 -14.90 2.08 -8.90
C VAL A 453 -14.60 2.03 -10.40
N ALA A 454 -15.47 1.40 -11.18
CA ALA A 454 -15.36 1.35 -12.63
C ALA A 454 -15.54 2.72 -13.30
N PRO A 455 -15.15 2.89 -14.57
CA PRO A 455 -15.51 4.04 -15.39
C PRO A 455 -17.04 4.21 -15.47
N CYS A 456 -17.53 5.43 -15.23
CA CYS A 456 -18.95 5.73 -15.19
C CYS A 456 -19.45 6.29 -16.51
N TYR A 457 -20.44 5.63 -17.10
CA TYR A 457 -21.13 6.05 -18.34
C TYR A 457 -22.57 6.55 -18.10
N ASN A 458 -22.94 6.87 -16.86
CA ASN A 458 -24.27 7.38 -16.56
C ASN A 458 -24.53 8.70 -17.32
N PRO A 459 -25.51 8.77 -18.23
CA PRO A 459 -25.76 9.94 -19.08
C PRO A 459 -26.24 11.18 -18.32
N LYS A 460 -26.64 11.02 -17.05
CA LYS A 460 -26.99 12.13 -16.17
C LYS A 460 -25.76 12.81 -15.55
N HIS A 461 -24.60 12.16 -15.61
CA HIS A 461 -23.35 12.71 -15.11
C HIS A 461 -22.65 13.53 -16.20
N ARG A 462 -22.00 14.62 -15.79
CA ARG A 462 -21.24 15.49 -16.72
C ARG A 462 -19.74 15.25 -16.58
N HIS A 463 -19.34 13.97 -16.54
CA HIS A 463 -17.93 13.62 -16.53
C HIS A 463 -17.26 14.05 -17.83
N ALA A 464 -16.05 14.60 -17.74
CA ALA A 464 -15.24 14.92 -18.92
C ALA A 464 -14.83 13.63 -19.66
N ARG A 465 -14.70 12.52 -18.92
CA ARG A 465 -14.45 11.17 -19.41
C ARG A 465 -14.92 10.14 -18.36
N PRO A 466 -15.24 8.91 -18.78
CA PRO A 466 -15.79 7.90 -17.87
C PRO A 466 -14.89 7.58 -16.67
N GLU A 467 -13.56 7.59 -16.87
CA GLU A 467 -12.55 7.28 -15.85
C GLU A 467 -12.51 8.29 -14.68
N GLU A 468 -13.20 9.43 -14.82
CA GLU A 468 -13.29 10.43 -13.75
C GLU A 468 -13.92 9.87 -12.47
N SER A 469 -14.79 8.85 -12.58
CA SER A 469 -15.31 8.13 -11.41
C SER A 469 -14.21 7.48 -10.59
N THR A 470 -13.31 6.73 -11.24
CA THR A 470 -12.15 6.08 -10.62
C THR A 470 -11.21 7.09 -9.97
N GLU A 471 -10.90 8.16 -10.68
CA GLU A 471 -9.99 9.22 -10.21
C GLU A 471 -10.55 10.03 -9.04
N SER A 472 -11.86 10.03 -8.86
CA SER A 472 -12.57 10.82 -7.84
C SER A 472 -12.72 10.11 -6.51
N VAL A 473 -12.41 8.83 -6.39
CA VAL A 473 -12.56 8.07 -5.14
C VAL A 473 -11.82 8.76 -3.98
N ALA A 474 -10.56 9.16 -4.19
CA ALA A 474 -9.80 9.88 -3.16
C ALA A 474 -10.41 11.24 -2.81
N ARG A 475 -11.02 11.95 -3.77
CA ARG A 475 -11.71 13.21 -3.53
C ARG A 475 -13.01 13.01 -2.73
N PHE A 476 -13.71 11.91 -2.95
CA PHE A 476 -14.84 11.50 -2.13
C PHE A 476 -14.43 11.29 -0.67
N TRP A 477 -13.35 10.53 -0.43
CA TRP A 477 -12.83 10.32 0.92
C TRP A 477 -12.36 11.60 1.59
N LYS A 478 -11.76 12.51 0.81
CA LYS A 478 -11.43 13.86 1.31
C LYS A 478 -12.66 14.56 1.86
N ALA A 479 -13.77 14.56 1.13
CA ALA A 479 -14.99 15.23 1.57
C ALA A 479 -15.57 14.61 2.86
N ILE A 480 -15.55 13.29 2.98
CA ILE A 480 -15.99 12.57 4.18
C ILE A 480 -15.09 12.88 5.38
N HIS A 481 -13.77 12.80 5.20
CA HIS A 481 -12.78 13.10 6.24
C HIS A 481 -12.91 14.55 6.74
N GLU A 482 -12.99 15.52 5.81
CA GLU A 482 -13.17 16.93 6.15
C GLU A 482 -14.50 17.17 6.88
N ALA A 483 -15.60 16.50 6.51
CA ALA A 483 -16.88 16.61 7.19
C ALA A 483 -16.83 16.03 8.62
N ALA A 484 -16.21 14.88 8.81
CA ALA A 484 -16.04 14.26 10.12
C ALA A 484 -15.20 15.15 11.05
N HIS A 485 -14.06 15.63 10.58
CA HIS A 485 -13.16 16.50 11.37
C HIS A 485 -13.71 17.92 11.59
N ALA A 486 -14.56 18.42 10.70
CA ALA A 486 -15.27 19.69 10.93
C ALA A 486 -16.33 19.54 12.04
N ALA A 487 -16.97 18.40 12.16
CA ALA A 487 -17.93 18.10 13.23
C ALA A 487 -17.23 17.80 14.57
N ASN A 488 -16.11 17.08 14.53
CA ASN A 488 -15.26 16.81 15.69
C ASN A 488 -13.79 16.75 15.23
N PRO A 489 -12.94 17.72 15.61
CA PRO A 489 -11.53 17.76 15.19
C PRO A 489 -10.71 16.53 15.58
N ASP A 490 -11.12 15.81 16.63
CA ASP A 490 -10.48 14.58 17.12
C ASP A 490 -11.18 13.31 16.58
N ALA A 491 -12.08 13.44 15.60
CA ALA A 491 -12.72 12.29 14.98
C ALA A 491 -11.68 11.32 14.38
N LEU A 492 -12.00 10.03 14.35
CA LEU A 492 -11.14 9.01 13.78
C LEU A 492 -11.87 8.33 12.61
N VAL A 493 -11.34 8.47 11.41
CA VAL A 493 -11.84 7.81 10.21
C VAL A 493 -10.98 6.58 9.93
N GLU A 494 -11.53 5.39 10.17
CA GLU A 494 -10.93 4.11 9.81
C GLU A 494 -11.51 3.63 8.47
N LEU A 495 -10.66 3.12 7.58
CA LEU A 495 -11.06 2.48 6.33
C LEU A 495 -10.61 1.03 6.31
N CYS A 496 -11.57 0.10 6.31
CA CYS A 496 -11.38 -1.33 6.14
C CYS A 496 -11.80 -1.74 4.72
N PRO A 497 -10.88 -2.18 3.86
CA PRO A 497 -11.23 -2.65 2.52
C PRO A 497 -11.60 -4.15 2.49
N CYS A 498 -12.11 -4.70 3.58
CA CYS A 498 -12.71 -6.05 3.66
C CYS A 498 -11.86 -7.18 3.08
N GLY A 499 -10.62 -7.32 3.55
CA GLY A 499 -9.69 -8.37 3.10
C GLY A 499 -8.81 -8.01 1.91
N THR A 500 -9.13 -6.94 1.19
CA THR A 500 -8.39 -6.51 -0.02
C THR A 500 -7.26 -5.51 0.30
N ALA A 501 -6.49 -5.12 -0.72
CA ALA A 501 -5.40 -4.14 -0.59
C ALA A 501 -5.95 -2.72 -0.43
N PHE A 502 -5.14 -1.83 0.17
CA PHE A 502 -5.50 -0.42 0.34
C PHE A 502 -5.20 0.40 -0.91
N ALA A 503 -6.13 1.26 -1.30
CA ALA A 503 -5.89 2.27 -2.33
C ALA A 503 -5.02 3.41 -1.75
N PHE A 504 -3.79 3.51 -2.23
CA PHE A 504 -2.82 4.49 -1.73
C PHE A 504 -3.32 5.94 -1.82
N HIS A 505 -4.06 6.28 -2.89
CA HIS A 505 -4.56 7.64 -3.08
C HIS A 505 -5.61 8.05 -2.04
N ASN A 506 -6.22 7.09 -1.33
CA ASN A 506 -7.13 7.36 -0.21
C ASN A 506 -6.37 7.70 1.09
N LEU A 507 -5.06 7.33 1.17
CA LEU A 507 -4.24 7.44 2.38
C LEU A 507 -4.28 8.82 3.07
N PRO A 508 -4.27 9.96 2.34
CA PRO A 508 -4.31 11.28 2.97
C PRO A 508 -5.60 11.60 3.75
N TYR A 509 -6.64 10.79 3.58
CA TYR A 509 -7.99 11.03 4.10
C TYR A 509 -8.48 9.90 5.01
N VAL A 510 -7.56 9.15 5.59
CA VAL A 510 -7.83 8.04 6.48
C VAL A 510 -6.87 8.07 7.66
N ASP A 511 -7.43 8.05 8.87
CA ASP A 511 -6.66 8.17 10.11
C ASP A 511 -6.14 6.82 10.62
N GLN A 512 -6.86 5.73 10.34
CA GLN A 512 -6.50 4.39 10.80
C GLN A 512 -6.80 3.33 9.74
N TYR A 513 -5.89 2.38 9.58
CA TYR A 513 -6.03 1.22 8.69
C TYR A 513 -5.94 -0.07 9.50
N PRO A 514 -6.95 -0.94 9.46
CA PRO A 514 -6.87 -2.29 10.04
C PRO A 514 -6.10 -3.24 9.11
N SER A 515 -5.80 -4.44 9.60
CA SER A 515 -5.20 -5.50 8.79
C SER A 515 -6.14 -6.09 7.73
N SER A 516 -7.34 -5.57 7.62
CA SER A 516 -8.32 -5.89 6.59
C SER A 516 -8.69 -7.37 6.58
N ASP A 517 -9.55 -7.78 7.50
CA ASP A 517 -10.07 -9.13 7.69
C ASP A 517 -9.03 -10.25 7.49
N PRO A 518 -7.99 -10.31 8.33
CA PRO A 518 -6.94 -11.29 8.17
C PRO A 518 -7.43 -12.69 8.55
N GLU A 519 -7.10 -13.69 7.75
CA GLU A 519 -7.44 -15.09 7.99
C GLU A 519 -6.30 -15.85 8.68
N SER A 520 -5.18 -15.18 8.94
CA SER A 520 -4.03 -15.77 9.60
C SER A 520 -3.14 -14.71 10.27
N SER A 521 -2.40 -15.13 11.27
CA SER A 521 -1.37 -14.32 11.92
C SER A 521 -0.32 -13.80 10.94
N TYR A 522 0.02 -14.58 9.90
CA TYR A 522 0.93 -14.16 8.83
C TYR A 522 0.37 -12.96 8.06
N GLN A 523 -0.94 -12.94 7.75
CA GLN A 523 -1.55 -11.81 7.06
C GLN A 523 -1.48 -10.52 7.90
N VAL A 524 -1.73 -10.58 9.21
CA VAL A 524 -1.55 -9.43 10.12
C VAL A 524 -0.14 -8.86 9.99
N ARG A 525 0.88 -9.74 10.01
CA ARG A 525 2.29 -9.33 10.00
C ARG A 525 2.75 -8.82 8.64
N SER A 526 2.43 -9.52 7.55
CA SER A 526 2.84 -9.15 6.19
C SER A 526 2.13 -7.87 5.70
N LYS A 527 0.82 -7.74 5.98
CA LYS A 527 0.07 -6.51 5.73
C LYS A 527 0.59 -5.36 6.59
N GLY A 528 0.89 -5.63 7.89
CA GLY A 528 1.49 -4.66 8.78
C GLY A 528 2.82 -4.12 8.27
N LYS A 529 3.72 -4.98 7.81
CA LYS A 529 4.99 -4.57 7.18
C LYS A 529 4.75 -3.65 5.99
N SER A 530 3.81 -4.01 5.10
CA SER A 530 3.47 -3.22 3.91
C SER A 530 2.88 -1.86 4.29
N MET A 531 1.93 -1.83 5.21
CA MET A 531 1.29 -0.59 5.64
C MET A 531 2.24 0.34 6.39
N LYS A 532 3.11 -0.18 7.26
CA LYS A 532 4.15 0.62 7.93
C LYS A 532 5.13 1.26 6.93
N ALA A 533 5.42 0.60 5.81
CA ALA A 533 6.21 1.19 4.73
C ALA A 533 5.46 2.35 4.04
N LEU A 534 4.18 2.18 3.73
CA LEU A 534 3.36 3.15 3.01
C LEU A 534 2.95 4.35 3.88
N MET A 535 2.59 4.11 5.14
CA MET A 535 2.10 5.14 6.04
C MET A 535 3.23 5.92 6.71
N GLY A 536 4.36 5.26 7.02
CA GLY A 536 5.48 5.85 7.73
C GLY A 536 5.34 5.79 9.26
N ALA A 537 6.28 6.42 9.96
CA ALA A 537 6.28 6.47 11.41
C ALA A 537 5.13 7.37 11.94
N GLY A 538 4.55 6.98 13.08
CA GLY A 538 3.48 7.74 13.72
C GLY A 538 2.09 7.53 13.12
N SER A 539 1.94 6.65 12.14
CA SER A 539 0.64 6.32 11.54
C SER A 539 -0.02 5.14 12.25
N SER A 540 -1.35 5.15 12.32
CA SER A 540 -2.12 4.13 13.02
C SER A 540 -2.47 2.96 12.10
N TYR A 541 -1.81 1.82 12.31
CA TYR A 541 -2.17 0.53 11.74
C TYR A 541 -2.75 -0.34 12.86
N ALA A 542 -3.96 -0.86 12.67
CA ALA A 542 -4.61 -1.75 13.64
C ALA A 542 -4.48 -3.22 13.21
N GLY A 543 -4.36 -4.11 14.18
CA GLY A 543 -4.25 -5.55 13.93
C GLY A 543 -5.54 -6.22 13.49
N ASP A 544 -6.63 -5.48 13.34
CA ASP A 544 -7.98 -5.99 13.19
C ASP A 544 -8.38 -6.87 14.38
N HIS A 545 -9.18 -7.91 14.19
CA HIS A 545 -9.65 -8.71 15.29
C HIS A 545 -8.77 -9.94 15.50
N VAL A 546 -8.24 -10.10 16.72
CA VAL A 546 -7.42 -11.27 17.07
C VAL A 546 -8.16 -12.59 16.82
N GLU A 547 -9.48 -12.61 16.93
CA GLU A 547 -10.33 -13.75 16.67
C GLU A 547 -10.31 -14.20 15.21
N LEU A 548 -10.00 -13.30 14.26
CA LEU A 548 -9.91 -13.63 12.84
C LEU A 548 -8.58 -14.29 12.48
N SER A 549 -7.49 -13.91 13.14
CA SER A 549 -6.14 -14.34 12.77
C SER A 549 -5.54 -15.42 13.67
N ASP A 550 -5.77 -15.31 14.99
CA ASP A 550 -5.13 -16.16 16.00
C ASP A 550 -6.12 -17.09 16.72
N GLY A 551 -7.34 -17.20 16.21
CA GLY A 551 -8.41 -17.99 16.82
C GLY A 551 -8.82 -17.51 18.20
N GLY A 552 -8.67 -16.22 18.47
CA GLY A 552 -8.95 -15.60 19.76
C GLY A 552 -7.90 -15.87 20.84
N ASN A 553 -6.70 -16.37 20.48
CA ASN A 553 -5.71 -16.80 21.47
C ASN A 553 -4.85 -15.68 22.01
N ASP A 554 -4.21 -14.86 21.16
CA ASP A 554 -3.30 -13.82 21.64
C ASP A 554 -3.07 -12.69 20.61
N PHE A 555 -2.40 -11.61 21.06
CA PHE A 555 -2.07 -10.45 20.26
C PHE A 555 -0.60 -10.43 19.79
N ALA A 556 0.10 -11.55 19.79
CA ALA A 556 1.54 -11.58 19.51
C ALA A 556 1.88 -10.98 18.16
N SER A 557 1.13 -11.28 17.11
CA SER A 557 1.34 -10.76 15.76
C SER A 557 1.08 -9.26 15.66
N SER A 558 -0.05 -8.77 16.20
CA SER A 558 -0.37 -7.34 16.24
C SER A 558 0.67 -6.55 17.04
N TYR A 559 1.05 -7.05 18.22
CA TYR A 559 2.06 -6.42 19.06
C TYR A 559 3.43 -6.34 18.36
N GLY A 560 3.88 -7.45 17.74
CA GLY A 560 5.22 -7.56 17.17
C GLY A 560 5.45 -6.67 15.94
N VAL A 561 4.41 -6.36 15.17
CA VAL A 561 4.49 -5.40 14.04
C VAL A 561 4.17 -3.96 14.47
N GLY A 562 3.88 -3.74 15.75
CA GLY A 562 3.49 -2.43 16.25
C GLY A 562 2.12 -1.99 15.71
N ALA A 563 1.14 -2.89 15.71
CA ALA A 563 -0.24 -2.58 15.42
C ALA A 563 -1.02 -2.21 16.69
N VAL A 564 -2.10 -1.44 16.54
CA VAL A 564 -3.09 -1.21 17.59
C VAL A 564 -3.82 -2.53 17.85
N LEU A 565 -4.03 -2.85 19.12
CA LEU A 565 -4.73 -4.08 19.51
C LEU A 565 -6.24 -3.93 19.27
N SER A 566 -6.85 -4.94 18.66
CA SER A 566 -8.28 -4.97 18.38
C SER A 566 -8.87 -6.37 18.61
N THR A 567 -10.12 -6.42 19.07
CA THR A 567 -10.85 -7.65 19.36
C THR A 567 -12.34 -7.46 19.13
N LYS A 568 -13.06 -8.56 18.89
CA LYS A 568 -14.53 -8.61 18.80
C LYS A 568 -15.15 -9.55 19.85
N PHE A 569 -14.50 -9.73 20.99
CA PHE A 569 -14.97 -10.66 22.01
C PHE A 569 -16.41 -10.41 22.44
N THR A 570 -17.06 -11.47 22.90
CA THR A 570 -18.39 -11.47 23.51
C THR A 570 -18.35 -11.97 24.94
N LEU A 571 -19.38 -11.67 25.73
CA LEU A 571 -19.50 -12.22 27.06
C LEU A 571 -20.11 -13.62 26.99
N PRO A 572 -19.55 -14.61 27.74
CA PRO A 572 -20.11 -15.96 27.80
C PRO A 572 -21.58 -15.95 28.22
N GLY A 573 -22.41 -16.74 27.54
CA GLY A 573 -23.83 -16.90 27.88
C GLY A 573 -24.75 -15.77 27.37
N THR A 574 -24.26 -14.80 26.63
CA THR A 574 -25.06 -13.69 26.10
C THR A 574 -25.72 -13.98 24.74
N GLY A 575 -25.57 -15.21 24.23
CA GLY A 575 -26.20 -15.61 22.95
C GLY A 575 -25.44 -15.22 21.68
N ALA A 576 -24.14 -14.94 21.78
CA ALA A 576 -23.30 -14.72 20.60
C ALA A 576 -23.30 -15.96 19.69
N PRO A 577 -23.36 -15.77 18.36
CA PRO A 577 -23.41 -16.88 17.39
C PRO A 577 -22.16 -17.75 17.42
N ASP A 578 -20.97 -17.13 17.48
CA ASP A 578 -19.68 -17.81 17.53
C ASP A 578 -19.13 -17.88 18.96
N LYS A 579 -19.04 -19.09 19.50
CA LYS A 579 -18.45 -19.33 20.82
C LYS A 579 -16.93 -19.10 20.87
N ALA A 580 -16.26 -19.08 19.74
CA ALA A 580 -14.84 -18.75 19.69
C ALA A 580 -14.56 -17.30 20.08
N THR A 581 -15.56 -16.42 19.99
CA THR A 581 -15.46 -15.02 20.44
C THR A 581 -15.65 -14.85 21.96
N ASP A 582 -16.16 -15.85 22.68
CA ASP A 582 -16.37 -15.76 24.13
C ASP A 582 -15.07 -15.38 24.87
N LEU A 583 -15.12 -14.34 25.69
CA LEU A 583 -14.03 -13.97 26.59
C LEU A 583 -14.01 -14.89 27.81
N THR A 584 -13.28 -16.00 27.68
CA THR A 584 -13.10 -16.91 28.82
C THR A 584 -12.18 -16.31 29.89
N PRO A 585 -12.22 -16.79 31.15
CA PRO A 585 -11.31 -16.32 32.20
C PRO A 585 -9.83 -16.43 31.83
N GLU A 586 -9.44 -17.48 31.09
CA GLU A 586 -8.06 -17.71 30.63
C GLU A 586 -7.65 -16.67 29.58
N LYS A 587 -8.53 -16.40 28.59
CA LYS A 587 -8.30 -15.33 27.59
C LYS A 587 -8.19 -13.98 28.30
N GLU A 588 -9.07 -13.66 29.22
CA GLU A 588 -9.07 -12.39 29.96
C GLU A 588 -7.73 -12.14 30.65
N VAL A 589 -7.21 -13.13 31.39
CA VAL A 589 -5.90 -13.04 32.08
C VAL A 589 -4.78 -12.78 31.07
N LEU A 590 -4.78 -13.53 29.96
CA LEU A 590 -3.79 -13.38 28.89
C LEU A 590 -3.88 -12.00 28.22
N TRP A 591 -5.07 -11.56 27.89
CA TRP A 591 -5.29 -10.30 27.17
C TRP A 591 -4.98 -9.08 28.03
N ARG A 592 -5.28 -9.08 29.32
CA ARG A 592 -4.84 -8.04 30.25
C ARG A 592 -3.32 -7.88 30.28
N LYS A 593 -2.60 -9.00 30.20
CA LYS A 593 -1.14 -8.99 30.10
C LYS A 593 -0.67 -8.35 28.79
N TRP A 594 -1.29 -8.69 27.66
CA TRP A 594 -0.97 -8.07 26.36
C TRP A 594 -1.28 -6.58 26.33
N VAL A 595 -2.44 -6.16 26.83
CA VAL A 595 -2.82 -4.74 26.88
C VAL A 595 -1.86 -3.96 27.79
N SER A 596 -1.51 -4.50 28.95
CA SER A 596 -0.51 -3.88 29.84
C SER A 596 0.86 -3.73 29.17
N LEU A 597 1.31 -4.75 28.41
CA LEU A 597 2.54 -4.71 27.66
C LEU A 597 2.47 -3.69 26.51
N TYR A 598 1.33 -3.61 25.84
CA TYR A 598 1.03 -2.64 24.81
C TYR A 598 1.10 -1.20 25.32
N GLU A 599 0.38 -0.89 26.39
CA GLU A 599 0.38 0.44 27.02
C GLU A 599 1.77 0.86 27.49
N LYS A 600 2.53 -0.07 28.10
CA LYS A 600 3.91 0.18 28.54
C LYS A 600 4.83 0.57 27.39
N ASN A 601 4.76 -0.12 26.27
CA ASN A 601 5.71 0.02 25.18
C ASN A 601 5.19 0.90 24.04
N MET A 602 3.87 0.95 23.82
CA MET A 602 3.19 1.74 22.77
C MET A 602 3.93 1.66 21.42
N LEU A 603 4.16 0.45 20.93
CA LEU A 603 4.95 0.18 19.73
C LEU A 603 4.38 0.81 18.45
N PRO A 604 3.06 1.00 18.29
CA PRO A 604 2.53 1.69 17.10
C PRO A 604 3.12 3.08 16.84
N THR A 605 3.55 3.79 17.90
CA THR A 605 4.19 5.11 17.79
C THR A 605 5.71 5.04 17.58
N GLY A 606 6.27 3.84 17.41
CA GLY A 606 7.67 3.61 17.07
C GLY A 606 7.93 3.65 15.56
N GLU A 607 9.20 3.51 15.19
CA GLU A 607 9.65 3.35 13.81
C GLU A 607 9.76 1.86 13.47
N TYR A 608 8.98 1.39 12.53
CA TYR A 608 9.10 0.01 12.05
C TYR A 608 10.30 -0.13 11.10
N ARG A 609 11.21 -1.07 11.39
CA ARG A 609 12.49 -1.29 10.70
C ARG A 609 12.41 -2.50 9.77
N GLY A 610 11.50 -2.44 8.80
CA GLY A 610 11.20 -3.56 7.90
C GLY A 610 12.33 -3.94 6.94
N GLU A 611 13.28 -3.04 6.72
CA GLU A 611 14.49 -3.27 5.90
C GLU A 611 15.48 -4.26 6.53
N LEU A 612 15.31 -4.61 7.80
CA LEU A 612 16.26 -5.47 8.50
C LEU A 612 16.09 -6.95 8.18
N TYR A 613 14.90 -7.40 7.82
CA TYR A 613 14.64 -8.82 7.52
C TYR A 613 13.71 -8.96 6.33
N ASP A 614 14.00 -9.91 5.45
CA ASP A 614 13.25 -10.16 4.22
C ASP A 614 12.17 -11.23 4.42
N ILE A 615 10.92 -10.89 4.12
CA ILE A 615 9.84 -11.89 4.08
C ILE A 615 10.18 -12.96 3.03
N GLY A 616 9.98 -14.22 3.42
CA GLY A 616 10.22 -15.39 2.58
C GLY A 616 11.62 -15.99 2.71
N PHE A 617 12.65 -15.17 3.02
CA PHE A 617 14.06 -15.59 3.01
C PHE A 617 14.71 -15.63 4.39
N ASP A 618 14.33 -14.76 5.30
CA ASP A 618 14.83 -14.82 6.69
C ASP A 618 13.96 -15.79 7.52
N LYS A 619 14.62 -16.64 8.31
CA LYS A 619 13.99 -17.61 9.19
C LYS A 619 14.67 -17.57 10.56
N PRO A 620 13.89 -17.57 11.66
CA PRO A 620 12.43 -17.42 11.69
C PRO A 620 12.02 -16.09 11.09
N GLU A 621 10.73 -15.92 10.70
CA GLU A 621 10.18 -14.63 10.30
C GLU A 621 10.42 -13.60 11.40
N ALA A 622 10.89 -12.39 11.06
CA ALA A 622 11.29 -11.41 12.05
C ALA A 622 10.77 -10.01 11.72
N HIS A 623 10.35 -9.31 12.77
CA HIS A 623 9.90 -7.92 12.73
C HIS A 623 10.60 -7.09 13.81
N VAL A 624 10.86 -5.82 13.52
CA VAL A 624 11.55 -4.92 14.46
C VAL A 624 10.85 -3.57 14.52
N VAL A 625 10.58 -3.13 15.74
CA VAL A 625 10.14 -1.75 15.99
C VAL A 625 11.19 -1.05 16.84
N ALA A 626 11.71 0.06 16.34
CA ALA A 626 12.61 0.94 17.08
C ALA A 626 11.79 2.00 17.82
N LYS A 627 12.03 2.15 19.13
CA LYS A 627 11.41 3.22 19.92
C LYS A 627 12.44 3.88 20.80
N LYS A 628 12.68 5.18 20.58
CA LYS A 628 13.80 5.89 21.18
C LYS A 628 15.12 5.19 20.86
N ARG A 629 15.83 4.64 21.85
CA ARG A 629 17.09 3.90 21.68
C ARG A 629 16.93 2.38 21.83
N THR A 630 15.70 1.89 22.03
CA THR A 630 15.36 0.50 22.27
C THR A 630 14.87 -0.16 20.98
N LEU A 631 15.30 -1.39 20.72
CA LEU A 631 14.81 -2.22 19.62
C LEU A 631 13.93 -3.34 20.19
N HIS A 632 12.73 -3.47 19.63
CA HIS A 632 11.76 -4.50 19.96
C HIS A 632 11.70 -5.47 18.79
N TYR A 633 12.21 -6.69 19.00
CA TYR A 633 12.19 -7.77 18.02
C TYR A 633 11.06 -8.72 18.32
N ALA A 634 10.43 -9.22 17.26
CA ALA A 634 9.46 -10.29 17.32
C ALA A 634 9.80 -11.34 16.26
N PHE A 635 10.00 -12.57 16.69
CA PHE A 635 10.32 -13.71 15.85
C PHE A 635 9.15 -14.69 15.83
N TYR A 636 8.85 -15.27 14.65
CA TYR A 636 7.70 -16.16 14.44
C TYR A 636 8.13 -17.40 13.65
N ALA A 637 7.71 -18.55 14.14
CA ALA A 637 7.79 -19.85 13.49
C ALA A 637 6.80 -20.80 14.20
N ASP A 638 6.31 -21.83 13.55
CA ASP A 638 5.51 -22.86 14.22
C ASP A 638 6.31 -23.48 15.38
N GLN A 639 7.57 -23.80 15.10
CA GLN A 639 8.56 -24.22 16.08
C GLN A 639 9.95 -23.74 15.64
N TRP A 640 10.76 -23.28 16.58
CA TRP A 640 12.13 -22.86 16.33
C TRP A 640 13.06 -23.38 17.44
N ASP A 641 14.19 -23.96 17.04
CA ASP A 641 15.32 -24.23 17.90
C ASP A 641 16.60 -23.93 17.12
N GLY A 642 17.25 -22.82 17.44
CA GLY A 642 18.39 -22.35 16.67
C GLY A 642 18.81 -20.93 17.01
N THR A 643 19.85 -20.50 16.32
CA THR A 643 20.39 -19.14 16.46
C THR A 643 19.58 -18.15 15.60
N VAL A 644 19.29 -16.98 16.17
CA VAL A 644 18.76 -15.81 15.45
C VAL A 644 19.78 -14.68 15.46
N GLU A 645 19.80 -13.88 14.41
CA GLU A 645 20.62 -12.68 14.32
C GLU A 645 19.78 -11.45 14.69
N LEU A 646 20.25 -10.60 15.62
CA LEU A 646 19.62 -9.33 15.98
C LEU A 646 20.21 -8.21 15.11
N ARG A 647 19.58 -7.92 13.98
CA ARG A 647 20.02 -6.87 13.05
C ARG A 647 19.60 -5.49 13.54
N GLY A 648 20.36 -4.45 13.16
CA GLY A 648 20.05 -3.05 13.50
C GLY A 648 20.62 -2.58 14.83
N LEU A 649 21.32 -3.41 15.60
CA LEU A 649 22.01 -3.00 16.82
C LEU A 649 23.10 -1.95 16.51
N GLY A 650 23.13 -0.87 17.32
CA GLY A 650 24.19 0.13 17.26
C GLY A 650 25.47 -0.31 17.93
N ARG A 651 26.45 0.61 18.06
CA ARG A 651 27.80 0.31 18.60
C ARG A 651 27.86 0.06 20.11
N THR A 652 26.79 0.31 20.84
CA THR A 652 26.71 0.08 22.29
C THR A 652 26.39 -1.38 22.63
N ARG A 653 26.53 -1.74 23.90
CA ARG A 653 26.08 -3.02 24.43
C ARG A 653 24.60 -2.94 24.77
N TYR A 654 23.84 -4.01 24.52
CA TYR A 654 22.41 -4.10 24.78
C TYR A 654 22.13 -5.22 25.79
N ARG A 655 21.23 -4.94 26.75
CA ARG A 655 20.60 -5.96 27.60
C ARG A 655 19.41 -6.52 26.83
N LEU A 656 19.27 -7.84 26.81
CA LEU A 656 18.22 -8.55 26.13
C LEU A 656 17.25 -9.13 27.17
N THR A 657 15.95 -8.84 26.99
CA THR A 657 14.89 -9.33 27.88
C THR A 657 13.71 -9.79 27.04
N ASP A 658 13.10 -10.90 27.40
CA ASP A 658 11.79 -11.24 26.89
C ASP A 658 10.73 -10.40 27.64
N PRO A 659 10.04 -9.46 26.98
CA PRO A 659 9.11 -8.56 27.64
C PRO A 659 7.84 -9.27 28.10
N PHE A 660 7.51 -10.42 27.49
CA PHE A 660 6.30 -11.18 27.82
C PHE A 660 6.47 -12.04 29.06
N THR A 661 7.64 -12.64 29.26
CA THR A 661 7.95 -13.49 30.44
C THR A 661 8.79 -12.79 31.51
N GLY A 662 9.45 -11.67 31.18
CA GLY A 662 10.41 -10.99 32.03
C GLY A 662 11.78 -11.67 32.10
N LYS A 663 12.00 -12.77 31.36
CA LYS A 663 13.24 -13.56 31.37
C LYS A 663 14.42 -12.78 30.74
N SER A 664 15.56 -12.78 31.39
CA SER A 664 16.81 -12.28 30.81
C SER A 664 17.32 -13.25 29.73
N LEU A 665 17.65 -12.70 28.58
CA LEU A 665 18.22 -13.43 27.44
C LEU A 665 19.70 -13.09 27.23
N GLY A 666 20.34 -12.41 28.18
CA GLY A 666 21.75 -12.04 28.11
C GLY A 666 22.00 -10.65 27.56
N THR A 667 23.10 -10.53 26.81
CA THR A 667 23.52 -9.24 26.22
C THR A 667 24.00 -9.44 24.79
N ALA A 668 23.86 -8.39 23.96
CA ALA A 668 24.37 -8.38 22.58
C ALA A 668 25.11 -7.06 22.25
N THR A 669 25.89 -7.09 21.19
CA THR A 669 26.52 -5.92 20.54
C THR A 669 26.38 -6.07 19.03
N ALA A 670 26.68 -5.05 18.25
CA ALA A 670 26.67 -5.14 16.79
C ALA A 670 27.61 -6.23 16.21
N GLN A 671 28.69 -6.57 16.93
CA GLN A 671 29.65 -7.63 16.54
C GLN A 671 29.26 -9.02 17.07
N HIS A 672 28.49 -9.08 18.15
CA HIS A 672 28.01 -10.32 18.78
C HIS A 672 26.50 -10.20 18.91
N ASN A 673 25.82 -10.32 17.78
CA ASN A 673 24.38 -10.05 17.63
C ASN A 673 23.55 -11.33 17.45
N THR A 674 24.11 -12.49 17.75
CA THR A 674 23.41 -13.77 17.66
C THR A 674 22.93 -14.25 19.02
N VAL A 675 21.75 -14.83 19.07
CA VAL A 675 21.13 -15.37 20.29
C VAL A 675 20.54 -16.75 19.98
N GLN A 676 20.83 -17.74 20.86
CA GLN A 676 20.17 -19.06 20.78
C GLN A 676 18.76 -18.95 21.35
N LEU A 677 17.76 -19.33 20.59
CA LEU A 677 16.35 -19.33 20.98
C LEU A 677 15.70 -20.70 20.74
N SER A 678 14.78 -21.06 21.63
CA SER A 678 13.88 -22.20 21.45
C SER A 678 12.49 -21.74 21.84
N PHE A 679 11.55 -21.78 20.88
CA PHE A 679 10.17 -21.31 21.10
C PHE A 679 9.18 -22.00 20.15
N GLU A 680 7.91 -21.95 20.54
CA GLU A 680 6.76 -22.27 19.70
C GLU A 680 5.98 -20.99 19.42
N ARG A 681 5.52 -20.82 18.19
CA ARG A 681 4.72 -19.71 17.66
C ARG A 681 5.46 -18.37 17.62
N PHE A 682 5.97 -17.86 18.74
CA PHE A 682 6.65 -16.58 18.77
C PHE A 682 7.67 -16.44 19.90
N GLN A 683 8.64 -15.55 19.73
CA GLN A 683 9.54 -15.05 20.76
C GLN A 683 9.73 -13.55 20.62
N LEU A 684 9.52 -12.82 21.72
CA LEU A 684 9.76 -11.37 21.78
C LEU A 684 11.11 -11.09 22.46
N ILE A 685 11.84 -10.07 21.97
CA ILE A 685 13.08 -9.60 22.58
C ILE A 685 13.07 -8.06 22.62
N VAL A 686 13.29 -7.50 23.79
CA VAL A 686 13.60 -6.08 23.96
C VAL A 686 15.11 -5.95 24.13
N ALA A 687 15.76 -5.19 23.25
CA ALA A 687 17.16 -4.85 23.34
C ALA A 687 17.31 -3.39 23.81
N GLU A 688 17.65 -3.22 25.09
CA GLU A 688 17.88 -1.93 25.73
C GLU A 688 19.38 -1.60 25.77
N PRO A 689 19.80 -0.41 25.32
CA PRO A 689 21.20 -0.02 25.39
C PRO A 689 21.65 0.13 26.84
N ILE A 690 22.84 -0.38 27.15
CA ILE A 690 23.50 -0.27 28.46
C ILE A 690 24.60 0.80 28.33
N GLY A 691 24.46 1.88 29.04
CA GLY A 691 25.47 2.96 29.07
C GLY A 691 25.05 4.21 28.29
#